data_230cc15b047c9f1bba1155c9fc1ea17c
#
_entry.id   230cc15b047c9f1bba1155c9fc1ea17c
#
_cell.length_a   1.000
_cell.length_b   1.000
_cell.length_c   1.000
_cell.angle_alpha   90.00
_cell.angle_beta   90.00
_cell.angle_gamma   90.00
#
_symmetry.space_group_name_H-M   'P 1'
#
loop_
_entity.id
_entity.type
_entity.pdbx_description
1 polymer ?
#
loop_
_entity_poly.entity_id
_entity_poly.type
_entity_poly.pdbx_seq_one_letter_code
_entity_poly.pdbx_strand_id
1 'polypeptide(L)'
;MKQKLLLIDGNSILNRAFYGLPDMTNSQGLHTNAILGFLNIMFKFLEEENPTHLAVAFDLKAPTFRHKMFADYKGTRKGMPDELQEQVPVIREVLKAMNIPLMMEEGYEADDLLGTMSVLGEQAGFEVKIVSGDRDLLQLATKKVQIRIPKTNRAGTVVEDYYEDDVLEKYQVTPKEFIDVKALMGDASDNIPGIPGIGEKTATKLIKEFQSIENAYAHIDEVKPNRAKNNLQEYYDQGVMSKELATIKLDSPINISFDDAKLGDLYTKEAYHMLKELEFKAILKRFDGEEQEDFEIKIKEIIDLAEAEDIFAKAVKKKEAGISIYKENDAMWVALNTEGEEVYLFSCEGFGFITQDFLYEKIDDLYGNIGYVAMMEVKEHLSHLTIHETTKSIFDVSLAAYLVNPLKSTYEYDDIARDYKSMMLPSRKELIDKKHPMVTDGVLSDAGKKIMGYEAYISREAIQPLSDKLTELEMMDLYREIEIPTMFALHDMEVRGIHVDSKALKEYGDQLVGRIEELQESIYKEAGEEFNINSPKQLGVVLFEHMKLEGAKKTKTGYSTSVEVLEKIEHLYPIIPMILEYRQLTKLKSTYADGLANFIQDDQRIHGKFNQTITATGRISSTEPNLQNIPIRMELGRAIRKVFLPEEGYIFLDADYSQIELRVLAHLSQDEKLIHAYEENQDIHARTASEVFGIPMDEVTSTQRRDAKAVNFGIIYGLSAFGLSQDLKISRKQAQEYIDRYFAMYPRVKEFLDGEVEKGKTDGYVKTMFNRIRPIPELKSSNFMQRNFGERVAMNSPIQGTAADIIKIAMVRVNMKLKEKQMKSRLLLQIHDELLIETHLDEFEEVREILQNEMMNAVSLRVPLNIDIEQGASWYEAK
;
A
#
# COMPACT_ATOMS: atom_id res chain seq x y z
N MET A 1 -6.36 29.59 -37.95
CA MET A 1 -5.75 29.32 -36.62
C MET A 1 -4.25 29.30 -36.83
N LYS A 2 -3.42 29.78 -35.88
CA LYS A 2 -1.99 29.58 -35.94
C LYS A 2 -1.72 28.08 -35.87
N GLN A 3 -0.89 27.53 -36.74
CA GLN A 3 -0.50 26.14 -36.68
C GLN A 3 0.46 25.95 -35.51
N LYS A 4 0.17 24.99 -34.62
CA LYS A 4 1.01 24.64 -33.48
C LYS A 4 1.50 23.19 -33.62
N LEU A 5 2.79 22.96 -33.40
CA LEU A 5 3.43 21.67 -33.41
C LEU A 5 3.89 21.32 -31.98
N LEU A 6 3.34 20.25 -31.43
CA LEU A 6 3.75 19.69 -30.14
C LEU A 6 4.70 18.52 -30.38
N LEU A 7 5.90 18.60 -29.84
CA LEU A 7 6.92 17.54 -29.88
C LEU A 7 7.18 17.02 -28.47
N ILE A 8 7.17 15.72 -28.29
CA ILE A 8 7.37 15.09 -26.96
C ILE A 8 8.60 14.20 -27.00
N ASP A 9 9.49 14.37 -26.03
CA ASP A 9 10.60 13.48 -25.76
C ASP A 9 10.07 12.24 -25.02
N GLY A 10 9.93 11.15 -25.76
CA GLY A 10 9.31 9.92 -25.28
C GLY A 10 10.07 9.29 -24.12
N ASN A 11 11.39 9.16 -24.24
CA ASN A 11 12.20 8.51 -23.21
C ASN A 11 12.30 9.35 -21.95
N SER A 12 12.48 10.66 -22.07
CA SER A 12 12.58 11.56 -20.93
C SER A 12 11.28 11.63 -20.13
N ILE A 13 10.14 11.77 -20.83
CA ILE A 13 8.83 11.83 -20.17
C ILE A 13 8.44 10.48 -19.57
N LEU A 14 8.71 9.36 -20.25
CA LEU A 14 8.43 8.01 -19.73
C LEU A 14 9.26 7.72 -18.47
N ASN A 15 10.53 8.03 -18.50
CA ASN A 15 11.44 7.88 -17.36
C ASN A 15 10.95 8.72 -16.15
N ARG A 16 10.56 9.96 -16.43
CA ARG A 16 10.01 10.86 -15.41
C ARG A 16 8.72 10.33 -14.81
N ALA A 17 7.81 9.80 -15.63
CA ALA A 17 6.57 9.20 -15.19
C ALA A 17 6.81 7.99 -14.28
N PHE A 18 7.76 7.13 -14.64
CA PHE A 18 8.16 5.96 -13.85
C PHE A 18 8.58 6.33 -12.42
N TYR A 19 9.45 7.32 -12.25
CA TYR A 19 9.90 7.76 -10.92
C TYR A 19 8.92 8.73 -10.22
N GLY A 20 7.95 9.26 -10.94
CA GLY A 20 6.95 10.22 -10.44
C GLY A 20 5.71 9.59 -9.84
N LEU A 21 5.37 8.38 -10.26
CA LEU A 21 4.23 7.61 -9.77
C LEU A 21 4.71 6.40 -8.93
N PRO A 22 3.89 5.94 -7.98
CA PRO A 22 4.12 4.66 -7.32
C PRO A 22 4.18 3.52 -8.34
N ASP A 23 4.84 2.44 -7.99
CA ASP A 23 4.81 1.22 -8.78
C ASP A 23 3.37 0.70 -8.90
N MET A 24 2.95 0.37 -10.12
CA MET A 24 1.61 -0.11 -10.47
C MET A 24 1.72 -1.21 -11.51
N THR A 25 0.97 -2.27 -11.30
CA THR A 25 0.85 -3.36 -12.28
C THR A 25 -0.61 -3.58 -12.65
N ASN A 26 -0.86 -4.05 -13.87
CA ASN A 26 -2.18 -4.58 -14.24
C ASN A 26 -2.38 -5.99 -13.66
N SER A 27 -3.56 -6.57 -13.86
CA SER A 27 -3.91 -7.92 -13.38
C SER A 27 -3.02 -9.04 -13.96
N GLN A 28 -2.34 -8.79 -15.07
CA GLN A 28 -1.40 -9.72 -15.70
C GLN A 28 0.04 -9.58 -15.17
N GLY A 29 0.29 -8.63 -14.26
CA GLY A 29 1.59 -8.37 -13.67
C GLY A 29 2.51 -7.46 -14.48
N LEU A 30 2.05 -6.87 -15.58
CA LEU A 30 2.78 -5.87 -16.35
C LEU A 30 2.82 -4.55 -15.58
N HIS A 31 4.01 -3.96 -15.39
CA HIS A 31 4.14 -2.63 -14.81
C HIS A 31 3.55 -1.56 -15.75
N THR A 32 2.79 -0.62 -15.21
CA THR A 32 1.97 0.32 -16.00
C THR A 32 2.11 1.79 -15.59
N ASN A 33 2.79 2.07 -14.47
CA ASN A 33 2.92 3.40 -13.90
C ASN A 33 3.58 4.42 -14.86
N ALA A 34 4.61 4.01 -15.62
CA ALA A 34 5.28 4.90 -16.56
C ALA A 34 4.37 5.24 -17.75
N ILE A 35 3.63 4.26 -18.27
CA ILE A 35 2.68 4.44 -19.38
C ILE A 35 1.56 5.40 -18.96
N LEU A 36 0.94 5.15 -17.81
CA LEU A 36 -0.12 6.00 -17.25
C LEU A 36 0.33 7.43 -17.06
N GLY A 37 1.52 7.60 -16.45
CA GLY A 37 2.07 8.93 -16.20
C GLY A 37 2.44 9.67 -17.47
N PHE A 38 2.97 8.96 -18.48
CA PHE A 38 3.26 9.51 -19.80
C PHE A 38 1.97 10.03 -20.47
N LEU A 39 0.95 9.19 -20.55
CA LEU A 39 -0.34 9.56 -21.17
C LEU A 39 -0.99 10.75 -20.44
N ASN A 40 -0.96 10.78 -19.11
CA ASN A 40 -1.48 11.91 -18.34
C ASN A 40 -0.74 13.22 -18.64
N ILE A 41 0.58 13.18 -18.77
CA ILE A 41 1.39 14.35 -19.17
C ILE A 41 1.04 14.76 -20.59
N MET A 42 0.98 13.83 -21.53
CA MET A 42 0.61 14.09 -22.93
C MET A 42 -0.77 14.74 -23.05
N PHE A 43 -1.79 14.17 -22.42
CA PHE A 43 -3.15 14.72 -22.45
C PHE A 43 -3.21 16.13 -21.83
N LYS A 44 -2.49 16.36 -20.73
CA LYS A 44 -2.39 17.69 -20.13
C LYS A 44 -1.87 18.71 -21.14
N PHE A 45 -0.80 18.41 -21.87
CA PHE A 45 -0.25 19.33 -22.87
C PHE A 45 -1.13 19.47 -24.12
N LEU A 46 -1.86 18.41 -24.49
CA LEU A 46 -2.87 18.50 -25.55
C LEU A 46 -4.00 19.46 -25.17
N GLU A 47 -4.49 19.41 -23.95
CA GLU A 47 -5.54 20.32 -23.45
C GLU A 47 -5.04 21.76 -23.29
N GLU A 48 -3.83 21.96 -22.74
CA GLU A 48 -3.25 23.29 -22.52
C GLU A 48 -2.90 24.00 -23.84
N GLU A 49 -2.29 23.30 -24.79
CA GLU A 49 -1.75 23.90 -26.01
C GLU A 49 -2.72 23.85 -27.20
N ASN A 50 -3.66 22.91 -27.20
CA ASN A 50 -4.56 22.66 -28.32
C ASN A 50 -3.79 22.63 -29.66
N PRO A 51 -2.80 21.72 -29.82
CA PRO A 51 -1.93 21.70 -31.00
C PRO A 51 -2.66 21.18 -32.22
N THR A 52 -2.19 21.59 -33.40
CA THR A 52 -2.67 21.05 -34.69
C THR A 52 -1.88 19.84 -35.15
N HIS A 53 -0.66 19.67 -34.62
CA HIS A 53 0.27 18.60 -34.99
C HIS A 53 0.95 18.07 -33.73
N LEU A 54 1.18 16.77 -33.70
CA LEU A 54 1.83 16.05 -32.59
C LEU A 54 2.80 14.99 -33.11
N ALA A 55 3.98 14.89 -32.54
CA ALA A 55 4.88 13.76 -32.74
C ALA A 55 5.67 13.45 -31.47
N VAL A 56 6.06 12.18 -31.30
CA VAL A 56 6.83 11.72 -30.15
C VAL A 56 8.14 11.10 -30.63
N ALA A 57 9.26 11.51 -30.04
CA ALA A 57 10.57 10.95 -30.40
C ALA A 57 11.02 9.92 -29.32
N PHE A 58 11.61 8.80 -29.78
CA PHE A 58 12.21 7.79 -28.91
C PHE A 58 13.62 7.42 -29.36
N ASP A 59 14.49 7.13 -28.40
CA ASP A 59 15.80 6.55 -28.68
C ASP A 59 15.69 5.08 -29.12
N LEU A 60 16.59 4.66 -30.00
CA LEU A 60 16.79 3.24 -30.32
C LEU A 60 17.95 2.65 -29.53
N LYS A 61 17.95 1.34 -29.28
CA LYS A 61 19.04 0.60 -28.66
C LYS A 61 20.19 0.37 -29.65
N ALA A 62 20.66 1.41 -30.34
CA ALA A 62 21.75 1.36 -31.29
C ALA A 62 22.82 2.43 -30.96
N PRO A 63 24.11 2.18 -31.22
CA PRO A 63 25.14 3.17 -31.03
C PRO A 63 24.89 4.40 -31.91
N THR A 64 24.93 5.59 -31.33
CA THR A 64 24.79 6.85 -32.07
C THR A 64 26.14 7.34 -32.60
N PHE A 65 26.13 8.41 -33.39
CA PHE A 65 27.39 9.06 -33.85
C PHE A 65 28.24 9.53 -32.67
N ARG A 66 27.62 9.91 -31.52
CA ARG A 66 28.34 10.32 -30.30
C ARG A 66 29.14 9.16 -29.72
N HIS A 67 28.61 7.94 -29.71
CA HIS A 67 29.36 6.75 -29.26
C HIS A 67 30.53 6.40 -30.18
N LYS A 68 30.41 6.71 -31.48
CA LYS A 68 31.50 6.53 -32.44
C LYS A 68 32.59 7.56 -32.25
N MET A 69 32.25 8.78 -31.79
CA MET A 69 33.15 9.87 -31.51
C MET A 69 33.88 9.69 -30.18
N PHE A 70 33.16 9.27 -29.15
CA PHE A 70 33.63 9.06 -27.78
C PHE A 70 33.04 7.78 -27.20
N ALA A 71 33.89 6.74 -27.07
CA ALA A 71 33.41 5.38 -26.66
C ALA A 71 32.82 5.36 -25.26
N ASP A 72 33.24 6.23 -24.36
CA ASP A 72 32.71 6.32 -22.99
C ASP A 72 31.49 7.23 -22.85
N TYR A 73 30.92 7.74 -23.93
CA TYR A 73 29.72 8.56 -23.94
C TYR A 73 28.55 7.77 -23.31
N LYS A 74 27.90 8.36 -22.31
CA LYS A 74 26.85 7.71 -21.49
C LYS A 74 27.27 6.42 -20.77
N GLY A 75 28.57 6.10 -20.74
CA GLY A 75 29.10 4.85 -20.15
C GLY A 75 28.93 4.73 -18.64
N THR A 76 28.67 5.81 -17.93
CA THR A 76 28.40 5.84 -16.49
C THR A 76 26.92 5.68 -16.16
N ARG A 77 26.01 5.72 -17.15
CA ARG A 77 24.58 5.56 -16.92
C ARG A 77 24.28 4.12 -16.47
N LYS A 78 23.51 3.99 -15.38
CA LYS A 78 22.96 2.70 -14.98
C LYS A 78 21.95 2.25 -16.04
N GLY A 79 21.86 0.95 -16.28
CA GLY A 79 20.85 0.38 -17.18
C GLY A 79 19.42 0.78 -16.75
N MET A 80 18.53 0.80 -17.73
CA MET A 80 17.10 1.01 -17.47
C MET A 80 16.58 -0.11 -16.56
N PRO A 81 15.82 0.19 -15.50
CA PRO A 81 15.16 -0.84 -14.68
C PRO A 81 14.30 -1.77 -15.54
N ASP A 82 14.24 -3.05 -15.19
CA ASP A 82 13.47 -4.04 -15.96
C ASP A 82 11.98 -3.66 -16.01
N GLU A 83 11.43 -3.15 -14.91
CA GLU A 83 10.06 -2.68 -14.77
C GLU A 83 9.73 -1.49 -15.71
N LEU A 84 10.72 -0.68 -16.05
CA LEU A 84 10.55 0.38 -17.06
C LEU A 84 10.80 -0.14 -18.46
N GLN A 85 11.77 -1.05 -18.62
CA GLN A 85 12.14 -1.59 -19.92
C GLN A 85 10.97 -2.30 -20.60
N GLU A 86 10.15 -3.04 -19.85
CA GLU A 86 8.97 -3.73 -20.40
C GLU A 86 7.86 -2.75 -20.83
N GLN A 87 7.77 -1.56 -20.22
CA GLN A 87 6.76 -0.55 -20.56
C GLN A 87 7.09 0.22 -21.86
N VAL A 88 8.37 0.29 -22.28
CA VAL A 88 8.78 1.03 -23.49
C VAL A 88 8.13 0.50 -24.78
N PRO A 89 8.12 -0.80 -25.09
CA PRO A 89 7.43 -1.29 -26.29
C PRO A 89 5.92 -1.05 -26.21
N VAL A 90 5.31 -1.22 -25.04
CA VAL A 90 3.86 -1.09 -24.85
C VAL A 90 3.40 0.34 -25.11
N ILE A 91 4.07 1.36 -24.53
CA ILE A 91 3.69 2.77 -24.78
C ILE A 91 3.82 3.11 -26.28
N ARG A 92 4.82 2.60 -26.98
CA ARG A 92 4.99 2.84 -28.41
C ARG A 92 3.82 2.28 -29.22
N GLU A 93 3.36 1.08 -28.90
CA GLU A 93 2.18 0.48 -29.54
C GLU A 93 0.89 1.25 -29.19
N VAL A 94 0.71 1.67 -27.95
CA VAL A 94 -0.43 2.52 -27.53
C VAL A 94 -0.45 3.84 -28.33
N LEU A 95 0.69 4.51 -28.45
CA LEU A 95 0.78 5.77 -29.21
C LEU A 95 0.47 5.55 -30.69
N LYS A 96 0.96 4.45 -31.30
CA LYS A 96 0.59 4.09 -32.69
C LYS A 96 -0.90 3.83 -32.84
N ALA A 97 -1.48 3.05 -31.91
CA ALA A 97 -2.92 2.81 -31.89
C ALA A 97 -3.73 4.11 -31.74
N MET A 98 -3.18 5.10 -31.06
CA MET A 98 -3.74 6.47 -30.95
C MET A 98 -3.46 7.35 -32.19
N ASN A 99 -2.97 6.80 -33.30
CA ASN A 99 -2.57 7.54 -34.50
C ASN A 99 -1.52 8.64 -34.25
N ILE A 100 -0.63 8.44 -33.27
CA ILE A 100 0.46 9.37 -32.96
C ILE A 100 1.74 8.89 -33.63
N PRO A 101 2.34 9.67 -34.54
CA PRO A 101 3.57 9.28 -35.23
C PRO A 101 4.76 9.30 -34.28
N LEU A 102 5.59 8.27 -34.42
CA LEU A 102 6.83 8.10 -33.65
C LEU A 102 8.05 8.40 -34.51
N MET A 103 8.95 9.25 -34.02
CA MET A 103 10.24 9.53 -34.62
C MET A 103 11.31 8.66 -33.95
N MET A 104 11.97 7.82 -34.73
CA MET A 104 13.06 6.94 -34.28
C MET A 104 13.99 6.72 -35.46
N GLU A 105 15.30 6.96 -35.29
CA GLU A 105 16.27 6.80 -36.37
C GLU A 105 17.59 6.22 -35.83
N GLU A 106 18.13 5.19 -36.52
CA GLU A 106 19.40 4.59 -36.10
C GLU A 106 20.58 5.57 -36.27
N GLY A 107 21.45 5.63 -35.28
CA GLY A 107 22.62 6.51 -35.29
C GLY A 107 22.35 7.89 -34.72
N TYR A 108 21.12 8.26 -34.41
CA TYR A 108 20.70 9.54 -33.82
C TYR A 108 19.96 9.32 -32.50
N GLU A 109 19.92 10.35 -31.67
CA GLU A 109 19.15 10.39 -30.43
C GLU A 109 17.82 11.11 -30.63
N ALA A 110 16.87 10.86 -29.71
CA ALA A 110 15.56 11.54 -29.76
C ALA A 110 15.70 13.07 -29.80
N ASP A 111 16.68 13.64 -29.08
CA ASP A 111 16.96 15.07 -29.06
C ASP A 111 17.35 15.61 -30.44
N ASP A 112 18.10 14.85 -31.24
CA ASP A 112 18.50 15.23 -32.59
C ASP A 112 17.28 15.27 -33.52
N LEU A 113 16.36 14.32 -33.38
CA LEU A 113 15.10 14.30 -34.14
C LEU A 113 14.16 15.44 -33.73
N LEU A 114 14.02 15.70 -32.45
CA LEU A 114 13.27 16.84 -31.91
C LEU A 114 13.85 18.17 -32.38
N GLY A 115 15.18 18.31 -32.34
CA GLY A 115 15.89 19.50 -32.83
C GLY A 115 15.64 19.74 -34.30
N THR A 116 15.83 18.72 -35.11
CA THR A 116 15.59 18.81 -36.58
C THR A 116 14.14 19.18 -36.90
N MET A 117 13.16 18.47 -36.28
CA MET A 117 11.74 18.72 -36.53
C MET A 117 11.30 20.10 -36.02
N SER A 118 11.92 20.62 -34.95
CA SER A 118 11.63 21.96 -34.43
C SER A 118 12.06 23.06 -35.39
N VAL A 119 13.25 22.91 -36.01
CA VAL A 119 13.76 23.86 -37.02
C VAL A 119 12.91 23.81 -38.29
N LEU A 120 12.58 22.62 -38.77
CA LEU A 120 11.68 22.49 -39.95
C LEU A 120 10.31 23.08 -39.63
N GLY A 121 9.77 22.86 -38.45
CA GLY A 121 8.49 23.42 -38.03
C GLY A 121 8.50 24.96 -37.94
N GLU A 122 9.54 25.53 -37.36
CA GLU A 122 9.71 27.00 -37.32
C GLU A 122 9.80 27.60 -38.72
N GLN A 123 10.57 26.98 -39.63
CA GLN A 123 10.69 27.38 -41.03
C GLN A 123 9.36 27.28 -41.80
N ALA A 124 8.56 26.24 -41.52
CA ALA A 124 7.23 26.06 -42.06
C ALA A 124 6.17 27.02 -41.46
N GLY A 125 6.54 27.80 -40.44
CA GLY A 125 5.69 28.80 -39.81
C GLY A 125 4.91 28.36 -38.59
N PHE A 126 5.21 27.16 -38.05
CA PHE A 126 4.57 26.67 -36.83
C PHE A 126 5.08 27.42 -35.58
N GLU A 127 4.24 27.51 -34.59
CA GLU A 127 4.62 27.70 -33.19
C GLU A 127 4.96 26.31 -32.63
N VAL A 128 6.23 26.09 -32.23
CA VAL A 128 6.70 24.76 -31.79
C VAL A 128 6.80 24.71 -30.27
N LYS A 129 6.29 23.64 -29.68
CA LYS A 129 6.41 23.33 -28.25
C LYS A 129 7.13 21.98 -28.10
N ILE A 130 8.24 21.96 -27.37
CA ILE A 130 8.96 20.74 -27.05
C ILE A 130 8.77 20.43 -25.57
N VAL A 131 8.23 19.24 -25.25
CA VAL A 131 8.03 18.76 -23.90
C VAL A 131 9.08 17.72 -23.58
N SER A 132 9.99 18.02 -22.65
CA SER A 132 11.04 17.12 -22.18
C SER A 132 11.43 17.45 -20.74
N GLY A 133 11.96 16.47 -20.03
CA GLY A 133 12.63 16.68 -18.74
C GLY A 133 14.11 17.06 -18.88
N ASP A 134 14.66 16.98 -20.11
CA ASP A 134 16.05 17.27 -20.38
C ASP A 134 16.29 18.76 -20.63
N ARG A 135 17.28 19.31 -19.95
CA ARG A 135 17.68 20.70 -20.09
C ARG A 135 18.60 20.97 -21.28
N ASP A 136 19.16 19.94 -21.88
CA ASP A 136 20.01 20.10 -23.03
C ASP A 136 19.21 20.60 -24.24
N LEU A 137 17.92 20.35 -24.28
CA LEU A 137 16.98 20.90 -25.26
C LEU A 137 16.82 22.44 -25.16
N LEU A 138 17.27 23.10 -24.08
CA LEU A 138 17.25 24.55 -23.96
C LEU A 138 18.04 25.25 -25.08
N GLN A 139 19.03 24.55 -25.66
CA GLN A 139 19.78 25.05 -26.84
C GLN A 139 18.89 25.24 -28.07
N LEU A 140 17.71 24.64 -28.13
CA LEU A 140 16.75 24.73 -29.24
C LEU A 140 15.76 25.90 -29.08
N ALA A 141 15.73 26.57 -27.93
CA ALA A 141 14.78 27.63 -27.64
C ALA A 141 14.99 28.82 -28.61
N THR A 142 13.88 29.31 -29.23
CA THR A 142 13.86 30.50 -30.08
C THR A 142 12.64 31.36 -29.70
N LYS A 143 12.36 32.40 -30.48
CA LYS A 143 11.13 33.19 -30.31
C LYS A 143 9.85 32.43 -30.66
N LYS A 144 9.96 31.29 -31.36
CA LYS A 144 8.82 30.45 -31.80
C LYS A 144 8.91 29.03 -31.32
N VAL A 145 10.06 28.58 -30.85
CA VAL A 145 10.31 27.27 -30.25
C VAL A 145 10.39 27.44 -28.74
N GLN A 146 9.42 26.87 -28.03
CA GLN A 146 9.34 26.89 -26.57
C GLN A 146 9.71 25.50 -26.01
N ILE A 147 10.59 25.46 -25.02
CA ILE A 147 10.92 24.26 -24.26
C ILE A 147 10.10 24.24 -22.99
N ARG A 148 9.33 23.17 -22.78
CA ARG A 148 8.45 22.99 -21.65
C ARG A 148 8.92 21.83 -20.79
N ILE A 149 9.38 22.12 -19.57
CA ILE A 149 9.97 21.13 -18.65
C ILE A 149 8.97 20.84 -17.52
N PRO A 150 8.24 19.70 -17.56
CA PRO A 150 7.34 19.34 -16.47
C PRO A 150 8.13 18.98 -15.24
N LYS A 151 7.74 19.44 -14.05
CA LYS A 151 8.27 19.07 -12.73
C LYS A 151 7.14 18.55 -11.88
N THR A 152 7.17 17.26 -11.58
CA THR A 152 6.20 16.64 -10.69
C THR A 152 6.63 16.82 -9.24
N ASN A 153 5.75 17.34 -8.40
CA ASN A 153 5.89 17.40 -6.96
C ASN A 153 4.61 16.86 -6.30
N ARG A 154 4.58 16.78 -4.96
CA ARG A 154 3.41 16.27 -4.23
C ARG A 154 2.11 17.07 -4.45
N ALA A 155 2.23 18.31 -4.88
CA ALA A 155 1.08 19.19 -5.14
C ALA A 155 0.59 19.13 -6.61
N GLY A 156 1.28 18.34 -7.46
CA GLY A 156 0.95 18.19 -8.88
C GLY A 156 2.15 18.43 -9.80
N THR A 157 1.90 18.48 -11.11
CA THR A 157 2.91 18.79 -12.13
C THR A 157 2.92 20.29 -12.42
N VAL A 158 4.04 20.94 -12.07
CA VAL A 158 4.35 22.34 -12.45
C VAL A 158 5.22 22.30 -13.71
N VAL A 159 5.02 23.22 -14.65
CA VAL A 159 5.79 23.30 -15.89
C VAL A 159 6.69 24.53 -15.84
N GLU A 160 7.97 24.38 -16.15
CA GLU A 160 8.88 25.48 -16.44
C GLU A 160 8.91 25.70 -17.94
N ASP A 161 8.66 26.92 -18.37
CA ASP A 161 8.57 27.31 -19.78
C ASP A 161 9.76 28.19 -20.16
N TYR A 162 10.39 27.92 -21.34
CA TYR A 162 11.58 28.64 -21.79
C TYR A 162 11.49 28.97 -23.27
N TYR A 163 11.40 30.24 -23.59
CA TYR A 163 11.80 30.81 -24.88
C TYR A 163 13.23 31.33 -24.82
N GLU A 164 13.78 31.81 -25.91
CA GLU A 164 15.12 32.38 -26.02
C GLU A 164 15.40 33.41 -24.91
N ASP A 165 14.47 34.35 -24.66
CA ASP A 165 14.63 35.38 -23.64
C ASP A 165 14.64 34.81 -22.22
N ASP A 166 13.85 33.75 -21.93
CA ASP A 166 13.79 33.10 -20.63
C ASP A 166 15.10 32.34 -20.33
N VAL A 167 15.72 31.72 -21.36
CA VAL A 167 17.01 31.07 -21.23
C VAL A 167 18.09 32.12 -20.92
N LEU A 168 18.08 33.26 -21.65
CA LEU A 168 19.01 34.37 -21.44
C LEU A 168 18.87 34.96 -20.02
N GLU A 169 17.65 35.16 -19.55
CA GLU A 169 17.39 35.70 -18.22
C GLU A 169 17.91 34.78 -17.13
N LYS A 170 17.59 33.48 -17.24
CA LYS A 170 17.88 32.49 -16.20
C LYS A 170 19.36 32.03 -16.20
N TYR A 171 19.90 31.73 -17.37
CA TYR A 171 21.25 31.16 -17.52
C TYR A 171 22.31 32.20 -17.89
N GLN A 172 21.89 33.42 -18.19
CA GLN A 172 22.74 34.54 -18.56
C GLN A 172 23.59 34.34 -19.85
N VAL A 173 23.16 33.42 -20.67
CA VAL A 173 23.69 33.10 -22.00
C VAL A 173 22.54 32.81 -22.95
N THR A 174 22.75 33.02 -24.26
CA THR A 174 21.78 32.65 -25.28
C THR A 174 21.66 31.09 -25.38
N PRO A 175 20.55 30.55 -25.96
CA PRO A 175 20.43 29.12 -26.22
C PRO A 175 21.64 28.54 -26.99
N LYS A 176 22.17 29.27 -27.96
CA LYS A 176 23.37 28.85 -28.72
C LYS A 176 24.63 28.83 -27.87
N GLU A 177 24.85 29.85 -27.05
CA GLU A 177 25.98 29.94 -26.12
C GLU A 177 25.86 28.90 -24.97
N PHE A 178 24.67 28.42 -24.68
CA PHE A 178 24.46 27.36 -23.68
C PHE A 178 25.25 26.07 -24.04
N ILE A 179 25.41 25.78 -25.34
CA ILE A 179 26.23 24.65 -25.82
C ILE A 179 27.67 24.81 -25.36
N ASP A 180 28.20 26.00 -25.49
CA ASP A 180 29.62 26.30 -25.12
C ASP A 180 29.80 26.24 -23.60
N VAL A 181 28.78 26.66 -22.82
CA VAL A 181 28.85 26.48 -21.36
C VAL A 181 28.90 24.99 -21.01
N LYS A 182 28.08 24.16 -21.64
CA LYS A 182 28.12 22.70 -21.48
C LYS A 182 29.45 22.08 -21.92
N ALA A 183 30.00 22.55 -23.04
CA ALA A 183 31.30 22.11 -23.54
C ALA A 183 32.44 22.37 -22.54
N LEU A 184 32.42 23.54 -21.89
CA LEU A 184 33.42 23.91 -20.90
C LEU A 184 33.25 23.15 -19.58
N MET A 185 32.03 23.04 -19.04
CA MET A 185 31.79 22.42 -17.74
C MET A 185 31.73 20.90 -17.79
N GLY A 186 31.45 20.33 -18.96
CA GLY A 186 31.13 18.92 -19.12
C GLY A 186 29.72 18.57 -18.61
N ASP A 187 29.36 17.30 -18.78
CA ASP A 187 28.12 16.73 -18.21
C ASP A 187 28.38 15.35 -17.63
N ALA A 188 28.23 15.23 -16.30
CA ALA A 188 28.46 13.98 -15.61
C ALA A 188 27.37 12.93 -15.91
N SER A 189 26.17 13.36 -16.32
CA SER A 189 25.05 12.43 -16.65
C SER A 189 25.28 11.73 -17.98
N ASP A 190 25.89 12.42 -18.93
CA ASP A 190 26.23 11.90 -20.26
C ASP A 190 27.70 11.51 -20.41
N ASN A 191 28.46 11.64 -19.32
CA ASN A 191 29.91 11.40 -19.31
C ASN A 191 30.66 12.25 -20.32
N ILE A 192 30.20 13.50 -20.52
CA ILE A 192 30.91 14.47 -21.33
C ILE A 192 32.01 15.11 -20.47
N PRO A 193 33.29 15.00 -20.87
CA PRO A 193 34.39 15.30 -19.97
C PRO A 193 34.55 16.79 -19.63
N GLY A 194 34.18 17.70 -20.54
CA GLY A 194 34.41 19.13 -20.37
C GLY A 194 35.88 19.48 -20.24
N ILE A 195 36.17 20.66 -19.65
CA ILE A 195 37.52 21.06 -19.32
C ILE A 195 37.76 20.93 -17.82
N PRO A 196 38.73 20.15 -17.36
CA PRO A 196 39.00 19.93 -15.95
C PRO A 196 39.08 21.23 -15.14
N GLY A 197 38.32 21.32 -14.02
CA GLY A 197 38.35 22.47 -13.13
C GLY A 197 37.62 23.72 -13.61
N ILE A 198 36.91 23.65 -14.72
CA ILE A 198 35.94 24.69 -15.17
C ILE A 198 34.56 24.18 -14.84
N GLY A 199 33.94 24.71 -13.80
CA GLY A 199 32.54 24.43 -13.44
C GLY A 199 31.60 25.50 -13.99
N GLU A 200 30.27 25.27 -13.82
CA GLU A 200 29.19 26.08 -14.38
C GLU A 200 29.44 27.61 -14.27
N LYS A 201 29.70 28.11 -13.04
CA LYS A 201 29.91 29.54 -12.81
C LYS A 201 31.08 30.13 -13.64
N THR A 202 32.15 29.37 -13.78
CA THR A 202 33.34 29.82 -14.55
C THR A 202 33.07 29.72 -16.04
N ALA A 203 32.42 28.64 -16.49
CA ALA A 203 32.00 28.45 -17.87
C ALA A 203 31.07 29.58 -18.34
N THR A 204 29.98 29.82 -17.56
CA THR A 204 29.04 30.92 -17.85
C THR A 204 29.75 32.29 -17.94
N LYS A 205 30.68 32.57 -17.02
CA LYS A 205 31.42 33.84 -17.06
C LYS A 205 32.27 33.95 -18.31
N LEU A 206 32.99 32.89 -18.69
CA LEU A 206 33.81 32.87 -19.88
C LEU A 206 32.99 33.05 -21.16
N ILE A 207 31.87 32.37 -21.28
CA ILE A 207 31.03 32.47 -22.47
C ILE A 207 30.33 33.85 -22.56
N LYS A 208 29.95 34.44 -21.45
CA LYS A 208 29.50 35.86 -21.45
C LYS A 208 30.55 36.84 -21.97
N GLU A 209 31.83 36.58 -21.67
CA GLU A 209 32.91 37.47 -22.03
C GLU A 209 33.39 37.22 -23.47
N PHE A 210 33.54 35.94 -23.85
CA PHE A 210 34.13 35.53 -25.12
C PHE A 210 33.15 34.94 -26.14
N GLN A 211 31.88 34.65 -25.76
CA GLN A 211 30.73 34.16 -26.57
C GLN A 211 30.89 32.71 -27.07
N SER A 212 32.10 32.20 -27.21
CA SER A 212 32.38 30.82 -27.58
C SER A 212 33.66 30.30 -27.00
N ILE A 213 33.83 28.96 -26.95
CA ILE A 213 35.05 28.30 -26.49
C ILE A 213 36.25 28.63 -27.43
N GLU A 214 35.99 28.70 -28.73
CA GLU A 214 36.99 29.05 -29.76
C GLU A 214 37.53 30.46 -29.56
N ASN A 215 36.59 31.41 -29.31
CA ASN A 215 37.01 32.80 -29.09
C ASN A 215 37.68 32.99 -27.73
N ALA A 216 37.28 32.26 -26.69
CA ALA A 216 37.98 32.24 -25.41
C ALA A 216 39.42 31.68 -25.55
N TYR A 217 39.61 30.66 -26.39
CA TYR A 217 40.93 30.13 -26.70
C TYR A 217 41.80 31.10 -27.52
N ALA A 218 41.20 31.80 -28.50
CA ALA A 218 41.88 32.78 -29.30
C ALA A 218 42.40 33.98 -28.46
N HIS A 219 41.68 34.31 -27.37
CA HIS A 219 42.03 35.38 -26.43
C HIS A 219 42.53 34.80 -25.08
N ILE A 220 43.25 33.70 -25.12
CA ILE A 220 43.65 32.93 -23.95
C ILE A 220 44.39 33.77 -22.89
N ASP A 221 45.09 34.81 -23.29
CA ASP A 221 45.81 35.69 -22.37
C ASP A 221 44.90 36.56 -21.50
N GLU A 222 43.67 36.78 -21.93
CA GLU A 222 42.67 37.56 -21.22
C GLU A 222 41.80 36.68 -20.28
N VAL A 223 41.89 35.35 -20.43
CA VAL A 223 41.07 34.38 -19.64
C VAL A 223 41.49 34.40 -18.16
N LYS A 224 40.49 34.55 -17.28
CA LYS A 224 40.62 34.51 -15.81
C LYS A 224 39.60 33.53 -15.20
N PRO A 225 39.95 32.83 -14.11
CA PRO A 225 41.25 32.84 -13.36
C PRO A 225 42.35 32.07 -14.07
N ASN A 226 43.60 32.27 -13.68
CA ASN A 226 44.75 31.62 -14.29
C ASN A 226 44.64 30.09 -14.42
N ARG A 227 43.98 29.46 -13.47
CA ARG A 227 43.69 28.01 -13.52
C ARG A 227 42.80 27.65 -14.73
N ALA A 228 41.75 28.42 -14.97
CA ALA A 228 40.86 28.20 -16.12
C ALA A 228 41.64 28.48 -17.45
N LYS A 229 42.50 29.53 -17.50
CA LYS A 229 43.36 29.81 -18.63
C LYS A 229 44.24 28.60 -18.95
N ASN A 230 44.99 28.11 -17.96
CA ASN A 230 45.93 27.02 -18.16
C ASN A 230 45.21 25.73 -18.60
N ASN A 231 44.10 25.40 -17.95
CA ASN A 231 43.34 24.20 -18.28
C ASN A 231 42.65 24.31 -19.65
N LEU A 232 42.10 25.49 -20.01
CA LEU A 232 41.56 25.72 -21.35
C LEU A 232 42.65 25.55 -22.42
N GLN A 233 43.87 26.01 -22.16
CA GLN A 233 44.99 25.87 -23.08
C GLN A 233 45.45 24.39 -23.21
N GLU A 234 45.45 23.65 -22.11
CA GLU A 234 45.91 22.25 -22.08
C GLU A 234 44.90 21.28 -22.67
N TYR A 235 43.59 21.52 -22.38
CA TYR A 235 42.52 20.61 -22.73
C TYR A 235 41.57 21.17 -23.80
N TYR A 236 42.02 22.07 -24.65
CA TYR A 236 41.22 22.73 -25.69
C TYR A 236 40.53 21.72 -26.61
N ASP A 237 41.29 20.74 -27.15
CA ASP A 237 40.74 19.73 -28.05
C ASP A 237 39.63 18.87 -27.37
N GLN A 238 39.80 18.60 -26.08
CA GLN A 238 38.76 17.92 -25.27
C GLN A 238 37.49 18.79 -25.11
N GLY A 239 37.70 20.12 -24.97
CA GLY A 239 36.55 21.05 -24.92
C GLY A 239 35.81 21.12 -26.27
N VAL A 240 36.55 21.13 -27.39
CA VAL A 240 35.94 21.07 -28.74
C VAL A 240 35.14 19.77 -28.94
N MET A 241 35.71 18.62 -28.58
CA MET A 241 35.03 17.35 -28.61
C MET A 241 33.76 17.37 -27.71
N SER A 242 33.88 17.93 -26.50
CA SER A 242 32.73 18.07 -25.58
C SER A 242 31.63 18.95 -26.16
N LYS A 243 31.96 20.00 -26.92
CA LYS A 243 31.03 20.84 -27.67
C LYS A 243 30.29 20.04 -28.73
N GLU A 244 31.00 19.23 -29.52
CA GLU A 244 30.36 18.35 -30.52
C GLU A 244 29.42 17.32 -29.87
N LEU A 245 29.81 16.71 -28.73
CA LEU A 245 29.00 15.78 -27.99
C LEU A 245 27.72 16.43 -27.42
N ALA A 246 27.82 17.67 -26.92
CA ALA A 246 26.69 18.42 -26.34
C ALA A 246 25.76 19.05 -27.39
N THR A 247 26.20 19.15 -28.64
CA THR A 247 25.46 19.79 -29.71
C THR A 247 24.39 18.86 -30.27
N ILE A 248 23.15 19.31 -30.28
CA ILE A 248 22.00 18.61 -30.91
C ILE A 248 22.09 18.83 -32.42
N LYS A 249 22.00 17.74 -33.20
CA LYS A 249 21.96 17.80 -34.66
C LYS A 249 20.61 18.33 -35.16
N LEU A 250 20.66 19.26 -36.11
CA LEU A 250 19.47 19.93 -36.65
C LEU A 250 19.16 19.53 -38.11
N ASP A 251 19.90 18.55 -38.63
CA ASP A 251 19.86 18.05 -40.00
C ASP A 251 19.74 16.51 -40.04
N SER A 252 19.21 15.92 -38.98
CA SER A 252 19.01 14.48 -38.87
C SER A 252 17.93 13.99 -39.85
N PRO A 253 18.04 12.74 -40.37
CA PRO A 253 16.99 12.19 -41.24
C PRO A 253 15.68 12.04 -40.45
N ILE A 254 14.60 12.58 -41.01
CA ILE A 254 13.25 12.46 -40.42
C ILE A 254 12.33 11.72 -41.38
N ASN A 255 11.76 10.65 -40.91
CA ASN A 255 10.90 9.75 -41.67
C ASN A 255 9.41 10.09 -41.62
N ILE A 256 9.03 11.22 -41.00
CA ILE A 256 7.64 11.69 -40.93
C ILE A 256 7.54 13.10 -41.54
N SER A 257 6.42 13.37 -42.20
CA SER A 257 6.06 14.68 -42.68
C SER A 257 5.18 15.43 -41.70
N PHE A 258 4.92 16.72 -41.94
CA PHE A 258 3.94 17.46 -41.15
C PHE A 258 2.52 16.92 -41.39
N ASP A 259 2.20 16.39 -42.58
CA ASP A 259 0.91 15.75 -42.81
C ASP A 259 0.72 14.51 -41.94
N ASP A 260 1.76 13.71 -41.75
CA ASP A 260 1.73 12.55 -40.82
C ASP A 260 1.58 12.99 -39.36
N ALA A 261 2.18 14.12 -38.99
CA ALA A 261 2.11 14.67 -37.63
C ALA A 261 0.80 15.40 -37.33
N LYS A 262 -0.07 15.57 -38.32
CA LYS A 262 -1.36 16.24 -38.11
C LYS A 262 -2.20 15.47 -37.09
N LEU A 263 -2.68 16.18 -36.07
CA LEU A 263 -3.48 15.59 -35.02
C LEU A 263 -4.80 15.07 -35.59
N GLY A 264 -4.97 13.75 -35.56
CA GLY A 264 -6.17 13.03 -35.99
C GLY A 264 -7.02 12.58 -34.82
N ASP A 265 -7.81 11.53 -35.05
CA ASP A 265 -8.56 10.87 -33.97
C ASP A 265 -7.61 10.04 -33.11
N LEU A 266 -7.51 10.40 -31.83
CA LEU A 266 -6.70 9.71 -30.83
C LEU A 266 -7.45 8.53 -30.18
N TYR A 267 -8.77 8.49 -30.34
CA TYR A 267 -9.66 7.60 -29.59
C TYR A 267 -10.12 6.41 -30.45
N THR A 268 -9.16 5.70 -31.05
CA THR A 268 -9.44 4.56 -31.93
C THR A 268 -9.87 3.32 -31.16
N LYS A 269 -10.47 2.34 -31.83
CA LYS A 269 -10.82 1.02 -31.24
C LYS A 269 -9.61 0.28 -30.73
N GLU A 270 -8.52 0.28 -31.48
CA GLU A 270 -7.28 -0.35 -31.09
C GLU A 270 -6.71 0.28 -29.82
N ALA A 271 -6.70 1.61 -29.72
CA ALA A 271 -6.28 2.32 -28.52
C ALA A 271 -7.18 1.99 -27.31
N TYR A 272 -8.50 1.93 -27.54
CA TYR A 272 -9.45 1.54 -26.49
C TYR A 272 -9.14 0.14 -25.94
N HIS A 273 -8.96 -0.85 -26.78
CA HIS A 273 -8.65 -2.23 -26.37
C HIS A 273 -7.33 -2.30 -25.59
N MET A 274 -6.28 -1.66 -26.10
CA MET A 274 -4.98 -1.64 -25.40
C MET A 274 -5.06 -0.96 -24.03
N LEU A 275 -5.76 0.18 -23.95
CA LEU A 275 -5.93 0.91 -22.67
C LEU A 275 -6.83 0.15 -21.69
N LYS A 276 -7.76 -0.67 -22.19
CA LYS A 276 -8.56 -1.59 -21.40
C LYS A 276 -7.70 -2.71 -20.80
N GLU A 277 -6.82 -3.32 -21.60
CA GLU A 277 -5.85 -4.33 -21.12
C GLU A 277 -4.86 -3.74 -20.10
N LEU A 278 -4.51 -2.45 -20.23
CA LEU A 278 -3.69 -1.72 -19.27
C LEU A 278 -4.47 -1.24 -18.03
N GLU A 279 -5.80 -1.44 -18.01
CA GLU A 279 -6.71 -1.09 -16.91
C GLU A 279 -6.78 0.42 -16.59
N PHE A 280 -6.60 1.27 -17.59
CA PHE A 280 -6.59 2.73 -17.43
C PHE A 280 -7.99 3.36 -17.45
N LYS A 281 -8.83 3.04 -16.44
CA LYS A 281 -10.22 3.51 -16.31
C LYS A 281 -10.39 5.02 -16.56
N ALA A 282 -9.52 5.86 -16.00
CA ALA A 282 -9.62 7.31 -16.14
C ALA A 282 -9.37 7.79 -17.57
N ILE A 283 -8.51 7.10 -18.32
CA ILE A 283 -8.22 7.44 -19.72
C ILE A 283 -9.35 6.93 -20.62
N LEU A 284 -9.88 5.74 -20.34
CA LEU A 284 -11.00 5.16 -21.09
C LEU A 284 -12.25 6.05 -21.07
N LYS A 285 -12.47 6.83 -20.00
CA LYS A 285 -13.56 7.84 -19.95
C LYS A 285 -13.45 8.99 -20.96
N ARG A 286 -12.30 9.13 -21.63
CA ARG A 286 -12.10 10.14 -22.69
C ARG A 286 -12.58 9.68 -24.07
N PHE A 287 -12.89 8.38 -24.17
CA PHE A 287 -13.45 7.79 -25.39
C PHE A 287 -14.96 8.05 -25.42
N ASP A 288 -15.42 8.91 -26.32
CA ASP A 288 -16.83 9.24 -26.47
C ASP A 288 -17.58 8.13 -27.24
N GLY A 289 -18.62 7.55 -26.66
CA GLY A 289 -19.75 6.91 -27.32
C GLY A 289 -19.50 5.45 -27.78
N GLU A 290 -20.23 4.96 -28.68
CA GLU A 290 -20.58 3.68 -29.29
C GLU A 290 -19.63 2.45 -29.21
N GLU A 291 -18.42 2.58 -28.65
CA GLU A 291 -17.41 1.51 -28.56
C GLU A 291 -17.24 0.96 -27.15
N GLN A 292 -17.90 1.56 -26.16
CA GLN A 292 -18.12 0.92 -24.89
C GLN A 292 -19.16 -0.19 -25.13
N GLU A 293 -18.71 -1.42 -25.39
CA GLU A 293 -19.48 -2.60 -25.02
C GLU A 293 -19.51 -2.58 -23.47
N ASP A 294 -20.30 -1.67 -22.92
CA ASP A 294 -20.63 -1.70 -21.50
C ASP A 294 -21.30 -3.05 -21.28
N PHE A 295 -20.62 -3.91 -20.55
CA PHE A 295 -21.24 -5.13 -20.09
C PHE A 295 -22.47 -4.73 -19.25
N GLU A 296 -23.67 -4.98 -19.77
CA GLU A 296 -24.93 -4.74 -19.07
C GLU A 296 -25.55 -6.04 -18.62
N ILE A 297 -25.74 -6.16 -17.32
CA ILE A 297 -26.60 -7.18 -16.74
C ILE A 297 -28.07 -6.84 -17.03
N LYS A 298 -28.88 -7.86 -17.25
CA LYS A 298 -30.32 -7.73 -17.44
C LYS A 298 -31.02 -7.90 -16.11
N ILE A 299 -31.40 -6.78 -15.47
CA ILE A 299 -32.08 -6.80 -14.18
C ILE A 299 -33.56 -6.95 -14.42
N LYS A 300 -34.15 -8.00 -13.84
CA LYS A 300 -35.60 -8.24 -13.83
C LYS A 300 -36.14 -8.04 -12.39
N GLU A 301 -36.91 -7.01 -12.19
CA GLU A 301 -37.53 -6.72 -10.89
C GLU A 301 -38.70 -7.66 -10.66
N ILE A 302 -38.77 -8.28 -9.49
CA ILE A 302 -39.78 -9.28 -9.07
C ILE A 302 -40.52 -8.73 -7.89
N ILE A 303 -41.80 -8.51 -8.08
CA ILE A 303 -42.74 -8.03 -7.05
C ILE A 303 -43.88 -9.01 -6.77
N ASP A 304 -44.08 -9.99 -7.66
CA ASP A 304 -45.11 -11.03 -7.51
C ASP A 304 -44.55 -12.22 -6.73
N LEU A 305 -45.26 -12.66 -5.69
CA LEU A 305 -44.83 -13.75 -4.82
C LEU A 305 -44.75 -15.09 -5.55
N ALA A 306 -45.71 -15.40 -6.43
CA ALA A 306 -45.75 -16.67 -7.14
C ALA A 306 -44.61 -16.74 -8.17
N GLU A 307 -44.29 -15.61 -8.81
CA GLU A 307 -43.11 -15.51 -9.68
C GLU A 307 -41.80 -15.68 -8.89
N ALA A 308 -41.70 -15.09 -7.69
CA ALA A 308 -40.57 -15.27 -6.81
C ALA A 308 -40.36 -16.74 -6.42
N GLU A 309 -41.45 -17.41 -5.99
CA GLU A 309 -41.44 -18.85 -5.67
C GLU A 309 -40.94 -19.71 -6.85
N ASP A 310 -41.42 -19.44 -8.06
CA ASP A 310 -41.03 -20.18 -9.27
C ASP A 310 -39.53 -19.97 -9.58
N ILE A 311 -39.03 -18.74 -9.45
CA ILE A 311 -37.61 -18.43 -9.66
C ILE A 311 -36.76 -19.19 -8.65
N PHE A 312 -37.03 -19.12 -7.36
CA PHE A 312 -36.28 -19.86 -6.34
C PHE A 312 -36.39 -21.37 -6.51
N ALA A 313 -37.58 -21.90 -6.87
CA ALA A 313 -37.78 -23.33 -7.18
C ALA A 313 -36.94 -23.81 -8.38
N LYS A 314 -36.61 -22.91 -9.31
CA LYS A 314 -35.71 -23.19 -10.41
C LYS A 314 -34.23 -23.04 -9.96
N ALA A 315 -33.92 -22.03 -9.12
CA ALA A 315 -32.60 -21.75 -8.62
C ALA A 315 -32.03 -22.92 -7.80
N VAL A 316 -32.80 -23.57 -6.94
CA VAL A 316 -32.37 -24.75 -6.15
C VAL A 316 -32.00 -25.97 -7.01
N LYS A 317 -32.31 -25.98 -8.32
CA LYS A 317 -31.90 -27.03 -9.27
C LYS A 317 -30.61 -26.71 -9.97
N LYS A 318 -30.04 -25.52 -9.78
CA LYS A 318 -28.76 -25.09 -10.37
C LYS A 318 -27.61 -25.60 -9.52
N LYS A 319 -26.40 -25.54 -10.09
CA LYS A 319 -25.21 -25.98 -9.40
C LYS A 319 -24.68 -24.90 -8.43
N GLU A 320 -24.87 -23.63 -8.81
CA GLU A 320 -24.33 -22.48 -8.13
C GLU A 320 -25.22 -21.25 -8.28
N ALA A 321 -25.15 -20.33 -7.33
CA ALA A 321 -25.85 -19.05 -7.37
C ALA A 321 -24.96 -17.95 -6.78
N GLY A 322 -25.11 -16.71 -7.30
CA GLY A 322 -24.55 -15.50 -6.71
C GLY A 322 -25.67 -14.64 -6.16
N ILE A 323 -25.46 -14.10 -4.97
CA ILE A 323 -26.46 -13.31 -4.22
C ILE A 323 -25.83 -12.00 -3.76
N SER A 324 -26.64 -10.92 -3.80
CA SER A 324 -26.37 -9.68 -3.08
C SER A 324 -27.60 -9.32 -2.25
N ILE A 325 -27.39 -8.92 -1.01
CA ILE A 325 -28.45 -8.49 -0.08
C ILE A 325 -28.13 -7.06 0.36
N TYR A 326 -29.12 -6.18 0.27
CA TYR A 326 -29.04 -4.84 0.84
C TYR A 326 -30.28 -4.55 1.69
N LYS A 327 -30.04 -4.00 2.88
CA LYS A 327 -31.11 -3.66 3.84
C LYS A 327 -30.90 -2.21 4.32
N GLU A 328 -32.00 -1.45 4.32
CA GLU A 328 -32.04 -0.11 4.88
C GLU A 328 -33.37 0.12 5.57
N ASN A 329 -33.37 0.38 6.88
CA ASN A 329 -34.55 0.44 7.73
C ASN A 329 -35.38 -0.85 7.63
N ASP A 330 -36.67 -0.73 7.27
CA ASP A 330 -37.59 -1.88 7.11
C ASP A 330 -37.60 -2.44 5.68
N ALA A 331 -36.87 -1.83 4.74
CA ALA A 331 -36.82 -2.31 3.36
C ALA A 331 -35.61 -3.24 3.16
N MET A 332 -35.78 -4.24 2.31
CA MET A 332 -34.75 -5.21 1.94
C MET A 332 -34.83 -5.53 0.45
N TRP A 333 -33.70 -5.66 -0.18
CA TRP A 333 -33.57 -6.08 -1.57
C TRP A 333 -32.60 -7.26 -1.67
N VAL A 334 -32.93 -8.20 -2.55
CA VAL A 334 -32.10 -9.36 -2.84
C VAL A 334 -31.91 -9.46 -4.35
N ALA A 335 -30.67 -9.45 -4.81
CA ALA A 335 -30.34 -9.77 -6.19
C ALA A 335 -29.83 -11.21 -6.27
N LEU A 336 -30.34 -11.98 -7.23
CA LEU A 336 -30.00 -13.39 -7.48
C LEU A 336 -29.57 -13.58 -8.94
N ASN A 337 -28.40 -14.16 -9.13
CA ASN A 337 -27.95 -14.65 -10.44
C ASN A 337 -27.65 -16.15 -10.37
N THR A 338 -28.20 -16.94 -11.31
CA THR A 338 -27.99 -18.39 -11.36
C THR A 338 -27.38 -18.87 -12.68
N GLU A 339 -27.50 -18.07 -13.74
CA GLU A 339 -26.91 -18.36 -15.06
C GLU A 339 -26.92 -17.11 -15.95
N GLY A 340 -25.98 -17.04 -16.86
CA GLY A 340 -25.90 -15.94 -17.84
C GLY A 340 -25.86 -14.56 -17.19
N GLU A 341 -26.37 -13.56 -17.90
CA GLU A 341 -26.36 -12.13 -17.51
C GLU A 341 -27.67 -11.67 -16.88
N GLU A 342 -28.66 -12.55 -16.72
CA GLU A 342 -29.96 -12.21 -16.13
C GLU A 342 -29.85 -12.24 -14.59
N VAL A 343 -30.28 -11.16 -13.95
CA VAL A 343 -30.31 -11.00 -12.50
C VAL A 343 -31.74 -10.72 -12.06
N TYR A 344 -32.24 -11.51 -11.13
CA TYR A 344 -33.55 -11.30 -10.52
C TYR A 344 -33.40 -10.44 -9.28
N LEU A 345 -34.10 -9.29 -9.25
CA LEU A 345 -34.10 -8.38 -8.10
C LEU A 345 -35.42 -8.44 -7.39
N PHE A 346 -35.43 -8.98 -6.17
CA PHE A 346 -36.59 -9.09 -5.29
C PHE A 346 -36.61 -7.88 -4.36
N SER A 347 -37.77 -7.24 -4.23
CA SER A 347 -37.98 -6.09 -3.33
C SER A 347 -38.97 -6.45 -2.24
N CYS A 348 -38.56 -6.20 -0.98
CA CYS A 348 -39.43 -6.18 0.18
C CYS A 348 -39.61 -4.71 0.60
N GLU A 349 -40.57 -4.04 -0.03
CA GLU A 349 -40.89 -2.62 0.20
C GLU A 349 -42.35 -2.45 0.64
N GLY A 350 -42.58 -1.78 1.77
CA GLY A 350 -43.95 -1.42 2.21
C GLY A 350 -44.92 -2.58 2.36
N PHE A 351 -46.08 -2.54 1.67
CA PHE A 351 -47.16 -3.53 1.78
C PHE A 351 -47.06 -4.66 0.74
N GLY A 352 -45.84 -4.96 0.19
CA GLY A 352 -45.64 -6.06 -0.74
C GLY A 352 -45.91 -7.44 -0.13
N PHE A 353 -46.19 -8.44 -0.99
CA PHE A 353 -46.36 -9.83 -0.57
C PHE A 353 -45.05 -10.58 -0.34
N ILE A 354 -43.92 -10.05 -0.85
CA ILE A 354 -42.57 -10.57 -0.59
C ILE A 354 -42.10 -9.98 0.73
N THR A 355 -41.86 -10.82 1.73
CA THR A 355 -41.40 -10.43 3.06
C THR A 355 -39.92 -10.73 3.25
N GLN A 356 -39.28 -10.10 4.24
CA GLN A 356 -37.88 -10.40 4.59
C GLN A 356 -37.72 -11.87 4.99
N ASP A 357 -38.63 -12.40 5.83
CA ASP A 357 -38.60 -13.80 6.27
C ASP A 357 -38.68 -14.77 5.07
N PHE A 358 -39.57 -14.48 4.10
CA PHE A 358 -39.67 -15.27 2.88
C PHE A 358 -38.34 -15.27 2.12
N LEU A 359 -37.70 -14.12 1.94
CA LEU A 359 -36.42 -14.03 1.22
C LEU A 359 -35.28 -14.79 1.94
N TYR A 360 -35.17 -14.64 3.26
CA TYR A 360 -34.18 -15.38 4.04
C TYR A 360 -34.45 -16.90 4.00
N GLU A 361 -35.70 -17.36 4.14
CA GLU A 361 -36.04 -18.77 4.00
C GLU A 361 -35.61 -19.33 2.64
N LYS A 362 -35.84 -18.58 1.56
CA LYS A 362 -35.44 -19.01 0.20
C LYS A 362 -33.92 -19.01 0.01
N ILE A 363 -33.22 -18.10 0.63
CA ILE A 363 -31.72 -18.09 0.62
C ILE A 363 -31.19 -19.30 1.41
N ASP A 364 -31.77 -19.62 2.57
CA ASP A 364 -31.40 -20.82 3.33
C ASP A 364 -31.69 -22.11 2.55
N ASP A 365 -32.83 -22.16 1.83
CA ASP A 365 -33.14 -23.26 0.90
C ASP A 365 -32.06 -23.43 -0.18
N LEU A 366 -31.50 -22.32 -0.71
CA LEU A 366 -30.40 -22.40 -1.65
C LEU A 366 -29.16 -22.99 -0.99
N TYR A 367 -28.76 -22.51 0.18
CA TYR A 367 -27.61 -23.05 0.91
C TYR A 367 -27.75 -24.54 1.23
N GLY A 368 -28.97 -25.01 1.47
CA GLY A 368 -29.25 -26.41 1.75
C GLY A 368 -29.24 -27.35 0.53
N ASN A 369 -29.42 -26.81 -0.68
CA ASN A 369 -29.73 -27.64 -1.84
C ASN A 369 -28.73 -27.55 -3.03
N ILE A 370 -27.90 -26.47 -3.12
CA ILE A 370 -27.00 -26.30 -4.25
C ILE A 370 -25.53 -26.39 -3.83
N GLY A 371 -24.63 -26.55 -4.81
CA GLY A 371 -23.21 -26.75 -4.54
C GLY A 371 -22.52 -25.53 -3.92
N TYR A 372 -22.79 -24.33 -4.46
CA TYR A 372 -22.25 -23.07 -3.96
C TYR A 372 -23.27 -21.94 -4.03
N VAL A 373 -23.41 -21.22 -2.94
CA VAL A 373 -24.06 -19.91 -2.86
C VAL A 373 -22.97 -18.89 -2.56
N ALA A 374 -22.67 -18.04 -3.54
CA ALA A 374 -21.62 -17.05 -3.46
C ALA A 374 -22.16 -15.68 -3.12
N MET A 375 -21.50 -14.99 -2.22
CA MET A 375 -21.81 -13.64 -1.78
C MET A 375 -20.53 -12.88 -1.45
N MET A 376 -20.54 -11.57 -1.62
CA MET A 376 -19.54 -10.69 -1.02
C MET A 376 -19.86 -10.56 0.48
N GLU A 377 -18.86 -10.74 1.36
CA GLU A 377 -19.01 -10.49 2.80
C GLU A 377 -20.21 -11.18 3.46
N VAL A 378 -20.25 -12.51 3.41
CA VAL A 378 -21.33 -13.34 3.99
C VAL A 378 -21.59 -13.01 5.46
N LYS A 379 -20.55 -12.63 6.22
CA LYS A 379 -20.62 -12.32 7.66
C LYS A 379 -21.70 -11.29 8.01
N GLU A 380 -21.88 -10.27 7.18
CA GLU A 380 -22.84 -9.18 7.42
C GLU A 380 -24.32 -9.65 7.47
N HIS A 381 -24.60 -10.88 7.00
CA HIS A 381 -25.95 -11.42 6.89
C HIS A 381 -26.21 -12.62 7.80
N LEU A 382 -25.22 -13.09 8.55
CA LEU A 382 -25.33 -14.30 9.39
C LEU A 382 -26.42 -14.22 10.47
N SER A 383 -26.72 -13.03 10.97
CA SER A 383 -27.80 -12.86 11.98
C SER A 383 -29.18 -13.28 11.50
N HIS A 384 -29.39 -13.42 10.20
CA HIS A 384 -30.70 -13.71 9.59
C HIS A 384 -30.75 -15.03 8.83
N LEU A 385 -29.59 -15.66 8.61
CA LEU A 385 -29.46 -16.93 7.91
C LEU A 385 -29.31 -18.09 8.89
N THR A 386 -29.85 -19.26 8.54
CA THR A 386 -29.76 -20.47 9.38
C THR A 386 -28.54 -21.34 9.07
N ILE A 387 -27.62 -20.81 8.25
CA ILE A 387 -26.34 -21.47 7.92
C ILE A 387 -25.39 -21.48 9.13
N HIS A 388 -24.45 -22.41 9.13
CA HIS A 388 -23.48 -22.58 10.19
C HIS A 388 -22.12 -22.98 9.63
N GLU A 389 -21.10 -22.98 10.45
CA GLU A 389 -19.69 -23.15 10.11
C GLU A 389 -19.37 -24.42 9.32
N THR A 390 -20.22 -25.45 9.38
CA THR A 390 -20.08 -26.71 8.62
C THR A 390 -20.85 -26.72 7.29
N THR A 391 -21.55 -25.62 6.93
CA THR A 391 -22.32 -25.51 5.69
C THR A 391 -21.36 -25.42 4.50
N LYS A 392 -21.32 -26.47 3.67
CA LYS A 392 -20.34 -26.62 2.57
C LYS A 392 -20.60 -25.74 1.35
N SER A 393 -21.83 -25.30 1.17
CA SER A 393 -22.24 -24.49 0.04
C SER A 393 -21.87 -23.01 0.14
N ILE A 394 -21.37 -22.56 1.28
CA ILE A 394 -20.92 -21.18 1.48
C ILE A 394 -19.72 -20.88 0.59
N PHE A 395 -19.79 -19.77 -0.15
CA PHE A 395 -18.66 -19.21 -0.86
C PHE A 395 -18.59 -17.69 -0.64
N ASP A 396 -17.73 -17.25 0.30
CA ASP A 396 -17.44 -15.84 0.51
C ASP A 396 -16.37 -15.39 -0.48
N VAL A 397 -16.77 -14.54 -1.42
CA VAL A 397 -15.93 -14.12 -2.54
C VAL A 397 -14.80 -13.21 -2.08
N SER A 398 -15.09 -12.30 -1.13
CA SER A 398 -14.10 -11.36 -0.60
C SER A 398 -13.00 -12.08 0.18
N LEU A 399 -13.36 -13.07 1.02
CA LEU A 399 -12.38 -13.92 1.71
C LEU A 399 -11.54 -14.76 0.74
N ALA A 400 -12.17 -15.36 -0.27
CA ALA A 400 -11.44 -16.15 -1.27
C ALA A 400 -10.44 -15.28 -2.03
N ALA A 401 -10.84 -14.09 -2.48
CA ALA A 401 -9.97 -13.15 -3.20
C ALA A 401 -8.85 -12.60 -2.32
N TYR A 402 -9.14 -12.31 -1.04
CA TYR A 402 -8.14 -11.89 -0.06
C TYR A 402 -7.06 -12.97 0.13
N LEU A 403 -7.42 -14.23 0.25
CA LEU A 403 -6.43 -15.31 0.38
C LEU A 403 -5.51 -15.40 -0.83
N VAL A 404 -6.06 -15.21 -2.04
CA VAL A 404 -5.25 -15.23 -3.28
C VAL A 404 -4.31 -14.02 -3.36
N ASN A 405 -4.74 -12.83 -2.93
CA ASN A 405 -3.89 -11.64 -2.90
C ASN A 405 -4.20 -10.73 -1.71
N PRO A 406 -3.53 -10.91 -0.55
CA PRO A 406 -3.78 -10.15 0.68
C PRO A 406 -3.20 -8.72 0.65
N LEU A 407 -2.62 -8.27 -0.46
CA LEU A 407 -2.02 -6.93 -0.59
C LEU A 407 -2.97 -5.86 -1.11
N LYS A 408 -4.16 -6.25 -1.53
CA LYS A 408 -5.16 -5.31 -2.02
C LYS A 408 -5.82 -4.55 -0.87
N SER A 409 -6.25 -3.33 -1.16
CA SER A 409 -6.96 -2.49 -0.20
C SER A 409 -8.46 -2.78 -0.15
N THR A 410 -9.02 -3.36 -1.21
CA THR A 410 -10.45 -3.68 -1.35
C THR A 410 -10.66 -4.96 -2.18
N TYR A 411 -11.79 -5.60 -1.94
CA TYR A 411 -12.23 -6.82 -2.65
C TYR A 411 -13.69 -6.65 -3.07
N GLU A 412 -14.01 -5.47 -3.63
CA GLU A 412 -15.34 -5.15 -4.15
C GLU A 412 -15.58 -5.85 -5.51
N TYR A 413 -16.82 -5.89 -5.97
CA TYR A 413 -17.20 -6.60 -7.20
C TYR A 413 -16.41 -6.15 -8.44
N ASP A 414 -16.06 -4.86 -8.55
CA ASP A 414 -15.31 -4.35 -9.69
C ASP A 414 -13.83 -4.75 -9.65
N ASP A 415 -13.25 -4.92 -8.45
CA ASP A 415 -11.91 -5.51 -8.29
C ASP A 415 -11.90 -6.98 -8.71
N ILE A 416 -12.89 -7.75 -8.26
CA ILE A 416 -13.05 -9.17 -8.59
C ILE A 416 -13.30 -9.37 -10.10
N ALA A 417 -14.18 -8.54 -10.69
CA ALA A 417 -14.46 -8.55 -12.11
C ALA A 417 -13.21 -8.31 -12.95
N ARG A 418 -12.41 -7.32 -12.59
CA ARG A 418 -11.16 -6.97 -13.26
C ARG A 418 -10.14 -8.10 -13.14
N ASP A 419 -9.88 -8.58 -11.92
CA ASP A 419 -8.78 -9.48 -11.63
C ASP A 419 -9.00 -10.91 -12.10
N TYR A 420 -10.25 -11.38 -12.08
CA TYR A 420 -10.58 -12.78 -12.37
C TYR A 420 -11.42 -13.01 -13.60
N LYS A 421 -12.02 -11.95 -14.17
CA LYS A 421 -12.86 -12.05 -15.38
C LYS A 421 -12.41 -11.11 -16.50
N SER A 422 -11.37 -10.29 -16.30
CA SER A 422 -10.93 -9.25 -17.24
C SER A 422 -12.05 -8.30 -17.67
N MET A 423 -12.99 -8.02 -16.74
CA MET A 423 -14.14 -7.16 -16.96
C MET A 423 -13.93 -5.83 -16.23
N MET A 424 -14.19 -4.73 -16.94
CA MET A 424 -14.12 -3.38 -16.37
C MET A 424 -15.55 -2.91 -16.03
N LEU A 425 -15.92 -3.04 -14.76
CA LEU A 425 -17.20 -2.56 -14.24
C LEU A 425 -17.01 -1.20 -13.54
N PRO A 426 -18.05 -0.36 -13.53
CA PRO A 426 -18.03 0.86 -12.73
C PRO A 426 -18.00 0.51 -11.24
N SER A 427 -17.11 1.13 -10.47
CA SER A 427 -17.02 0.90 -9.03
C SER A 427 -18.25 1.48 -8.29
N ARG A 428 -18.49 0.99 -7.07
CA ARG A 428 -19.54 1.54 -6.20
C ARG A 428 -19.40 3.06 -6.05
N LYS A 429 -18.19 3.61 -5.89
CA LYS A 429 -17.93 5.06 -5.77
C LYS A 429 -18.20 5.86 -7.05
N GLU A 430 -18.18 5.23 -8.21
CA GLU A 430 -18.53 5.87 -9.48
C GLU A 430 -20.03 5.91 -9.72
N LEU A 431 -20.76 4.94 -9.18
CA LEU A 431 -22.21 4.83 -9.32
C LEU A 431 -22.97 5.61 -8.23
N ILE A 432 -22.41 5.66 -7.00
CA ILE A 432 -23.03 6.33 -5.85
C ILE A 432 -22.23 7.56 -5.44
N ASP A 433 -22.93 8.68 -5.29
CA ASP A 433 -22.43 9.90 -4.68
C ASP A 433 -23.52 10.56 -3.80
N LYS A 434 -23.24 11.77 -3.27
CA LYS A 434 -24.24 12.49 -2.46
C LYS A 434 -25.52 12.86 -3.21
N LYS A 435 -25.50 12.88 -4.56
CA LYS A 435 -26.66 13.19 -5.40
C LYS A 435 -27.38 11.93 -5.88
N HIS A 436 -26.65 10.81 -5.94
CA HIS A 436 -27.14 9.51 -6.39
C HIS A 436 -26.90 8.47 -5.28
N PRO A 437 -27.68 8.48 -4.19
CA PRO A 437 -27.53 7.50 -3.10
C PRO A 437 -28.02 6.11 -3.53
N MET A 438 -27.69 5.11 -2.72
CA MET A 438 -28.15 3.72 -2.93
C MET A 438 -29.68 3.62 -2.91
N VAL A 439 -30.32 4.31 -1.96
CA VAL A 439 -31.77 4.37 -1.77
C VAL A 439 -32.24 5.81 -1.79
N THR A 440 -33.38 6.07 -2.41
CA THR A 440 -34.02 7.39 -2.45
C THR A 440 -35.50 7.20 -2.07
N ASP A 441 -35.94 7.93 -1.05
CA ASP A 441 -37.32 7.86 -0.54
C ASP A 441 -37.82 6.43 -0.22
N GLY A 442 -36.91 5.56 0.29
CA GLY A 442 -37.23 4.18 0.65
C GLY A 442 -37.24 3.19 -0.54
N VAL A 443 -36.86 3.64 -1.73
CA VAL A 443 -36.81 2.81 -2.95
C VAL A 443 -35.36 2.71 -3.43
N LEU A 444 -34.96 1.53 -3.88
CA LEU A 444 -33.63 1.29 -4.43
C LEU A 444 -33.43 2.09 -5.73
N SER A 445 -32.39 2.93 -5.79
CA SER A 445 -32.10 3.74 -6.96
C SER A 445 -31.60 2.86 -8.14
N ASP A 446 -31.61 3.41 -9.36
CA ASP A 446 -31.06 2.69 -10.53
C ASP A 446 -29.57 2.36 -10.35
N ALA A 447 -28.82 3.24 -9.68
CA ALA A 447 -27.43 2.98 -9.28
C ALA A 447 -27.36 1.79 -8.28
N GLY A 448 -28.25 1.78 -7.29
CA GLY A 448 -28.36 0.68 -6.33
C GLY A 448 -28.69 -0.65 -6.99
N LYS A 449 -29.67 -0.65 -7.92
CA LYS A 449 -30.02 -1.87 -8.69
C LYS A 449 -28.82 -2.39 -9.47
N LYS A 450 -28.07 -1.51 -10.14
CA LYS A 450 -26.86 -1.90 -10.89
C LYS A 450 -25.78 -2.50 -9.99
N ILE A 451 -25.53 -1.89 -8.82
CA ILE A 451 -24.53 -2.41 -7.86
C ILE A 451 -24.92 -3.80 -7.39
N MET A 452 -26.13 -3.98 -6.89
CA MET A 452 -26.60 -5.28 -6.42
C MET A 452 -26.58 -6.34 -7.53
N GLY A 453 -26.96 -5.93 -8.73
CA GLY A 453 -26.90 -6.82 -9.88
C GLY A 453 -25.48 -7.24 -10.24
N TYR A 454 -24.52 -6.33 -10.25
CA TYR A 454 -23.10 -6.64 -10.45
C TYR A 454 -22.54 -7.51 -9.33
N GLU A 455 -22.86 -7.22 -8.07
CA GLU A 455 -22.43 -8.04 -6.93
C GLU A 455 -22.95 -9.48 -7.06
N ALA A 456 -24.23 -9.70 -7.35
CA ALA A 456 -24.78 -11.04 -7.53
C ALA A 456 -24.16 -11.77 -8.73
N TYR A 457 -24.04 -11.10 -9.87
CA TYR A 457 -23.45 -11.67 -11.09
C TYR A 457 -21.98 -12.04 -10.87
N ILE A 458 -21.18 -11.12 -10.37
CA ILE A 458 -19.74 -11.34 -10.15
C ILE A 458 -19.50 -12.37 -9.05
N SER A 459 -20.32 -12.40 -7.99
CA SER A 459 -20.21 -13.43 -6.96
C SER A 459 -20.30 -14.82 -7.54
N ARG A 460 -21.26 -15.08 -8.44
CA ARG A 460 -21.36 -16.36 -9.11
C ARG A 460 -20.19 -16.63 -10.07
N GLU A 461 -19.87 -15.67 -10.93
CA GLU A 461 -18.82 -15.81 -11.94
C GLU A 461 -17.40 -15.98 -11.32
N ALA A 462 -17.21 -15.54 -10.09
CA ALA A 462 -15.93 -15.65 -9.37
C ALA A 462 -15.72 -17.03 -8.71
N ILE A 463 -16.76 -17.85 -8.54
CA ILE A 463 -16.66 -19.16 -7.86
C ILE A 463 -15.55 -20.01 -8.50
N GLN A 464 -15.64 -20.25 -9.81
CA GLN A 464 -14.70 -21.15 -10.47
C GLN A 464 -13.26 -20.60 -10.48
N PRO A 465 -12.99 -19.37 -10.97
CA PRO A 465 -11.61 -18.88 -11.03
C PRO A 465 -10.95 -18.73 -9.65
N LEU A 466 -11.72 -18.36 -8.61
CA LEU A 466 -11.18 -18.30 -7.24
C LEU A 466 -10.96 -19.69 -6.66
N SER A 467 -11.86 -20.65 -6.90
CA SER A 467 -11.67 -22.04 -6.47
C SER A 467 -10.45 -22.68 -7.13
N ASP A 468 -10.25 -22.42 -8.41
CA ASP A 468 -9.08 -22.92 -9.15
C ASP A 468 -7.78 -22.33 -8.56
N LYS A 469 -7.75 -21.02 -8.28
CA LYS A 469 -6.60 -20.37 -7.66
C LYS A 469 -6.34 -20.85 -6.23
N LEU A 470 -7.36 -21.00 -5.40
CA LEU A 470 -7.20 -21.56 -4.06
C LEU A 470 -6.66 -22.99 -4.09
N THR A 471 -7.09 -23.78 -5.09
CA THR A 471 -6.62 -25.16 -5.29
C THR A 471 -5.17 -25.19 -5.78
N GLU A 472 -4.83 -24.36 -6.78
CA GLU A 472 -3.47 -24.21 -7.31
C GLU A 472 -2.46 -23.83 -6.21
N LEU A 473 -2.86 -22.93 -5.31
CA LEU A 473 -2.04 -22.44 -4.21
C LEU A 473 -2.11 -23.33 -2.94
N GLU A 474 -2.86 -24.43 -2.97
CA GLU A 474 -3.08 -25.36 -1.84
C GLU A 474 -3.76 -24.71 -0.63
N MET A 475 -4.58 -23.66 -0.85
CA MET A 475 -5.25 -22.88 0.21
C MET A 475 -6.73 -23.24 0.41
N MET A 476 -7.27 -24.25 -0.27
CA MET A 476 -8.69 -24.60 -0.15
C MET A 476 -9.04 -25.05 1.28
N ASP A 477 -8.17 -25.82 1.93
CA ASP A 477 -8.38 -26.24 3.32
C ASP A 477 -8.28 -25.05 4.28
N LEU A 478 -7.35 -24.12 4.07
CA LEU A 478 -7.25 -22.87 4.82
C LEU A 478 -8.57 -22.08 4.70
N TYR A 479 -9.10 -21.95 3.49
CA TYR A 479 -10.35 -21.26 3.23
C TYR A 479 -11.54 -21.92 3.93
N ARG A 480 -11.69 -23.25 3.77
CA ARG A 480 -12.84 -24.00 4.24
C ARG A 480 -12.82 -24.28 5.74
N GLU A 481 -11.66 -24.63 6.30
CA GLU A 481 -11.56 -25.14 7.65
C GLU A 481 -11.08 -24.09 8.67
N ILE A 482 -10.51 -22.99 8.20
CA ILE A 482 -10.05 -21.91 9.08
C ILE A 482 -10.83 -20.62 8.83
N GLU A 483 -10.81 -20.06 7.60
CA GLU A 483 -11.37 -18.72 7.36
C GLU A 483 -12.91 -18.70 7.42
N ILE A 484 -13.60 -19.66 6.80
CA ILE A 484 -15.06 -19.71 6.87
C ILE A 484 -15.54 -19.92 8.31
N PRO A 485 -15.04 -20.89 9.09
CA PRO A 485 -15.46 -21.00 10.51
C PRO A 485 -15.10 -19.77 11.35
N THR A 486 -13.95 -19.12 11.08
CA THR A 486 -13.57 -17.88 11.75
C THR A 486 -14.62 -16.79 11.58
N MET A 487 -15.18 -16.64 10.39
CA MET A 487 -16.24 -15.68 10.09
C MET A 487 -17.43 -15.80 11.05
N PHE A 488 -17.86 -17.02 11.37
CA PHE A 488 -18.96 -17.28 12.32
C PHE A 488 -18.57 -16.92 13.75
N ALA A 489 -17.35 -17.28 14.18
CA ALA A 489 -16.89 -16.91 15.53
C ALA A 489 -16.80 -15.39 15.70
N LEU A 490 -16.30 -14.67 14.68
CA LEU A 490 -16.24 -13.21 14.69
C LEU A 490 -17.64 -12.57 14.72
N HIS A 491 -18.57 -13.10 13.92
CA HIS A 491 -19.95 -12.63 13.94
C HIS A 491 -20.60 -12.79 15.34
N ASP A 492 -20.41 -13.92 16.00
CA ASP A 492 -20.93 -14.14 17.35
C ASP A 492 -20.36 -13.12 18.35
N MET A 493 -19.06 -12.83 18.25
CA MET A 493 -18.39 -11.81 19.07
C MET A 493 -18.94 -10.40 18.81
N GLU A 494 -19.16 -10.05 17.56
CA GLU A 494 -19.73 -8.77 17.15
C GLU A 494 -21.18 -8.61 17.66
N VAL A 495 -22.01 -9.64 17.53
CA VAL A 495 -23.39 -9.64 18.03
C VAL A 495 -23.43 -9.56 19.55
N ARG A 496 -22.54 -10.25 20.25
CA ARG A 496 -22.49 -10.19 21.72
C ARG A 496 -21.98 -8.85 22.22
N GLY A 497 -20.90 -8.33 21.64
CA GLY A 497 -20.24 -7.12 22.10
C GLY A 497 -19.66 -7.23 23.52
N ILE A 498 -18.94 -6.23 23.97
CA ILE A 498 -18.35 -6.14 25.31
C ILE A 498 -19.05 -5.05 26.15
N HIS A 499 -19.44 -5.38 27.39
CA HIS A 499 -20.11 -4.45 28.30
C HIS A 499 -19.15 -3.39 28.85
N VAL A 500 -19.61 -2.13 28.89
CA VAL A 500 -18.84 -0.97 29.31
C VAL A 500 -19.63 -0.13 30.32
N ASP A 501 -19.04 0.15 31.46
CA ASP A 501 -19.59 1.14 32.40
C ASP A 501 -19.37 2.55 31.85
N SER A 502 -20.40 3.11 31.22
CA SER A 502 -20.36 4.43 30.58
C SER A 502 -20.08 5.57 31.59
N LYS A 503 -20.50 5.41 32.84
CA LYS A 503 -20.23 6.39 33.91
C LYS A 503 -18.77 6.35 34.34
N ALA A 504 -18.21 5.17 34.58
CA ALA A 504 -16.81 4.99 34.90
C ALA A 504 -15.89 5.47 33.78
N LEU A 505 -16.29 5.24 32.50
CA LEU A 505 -15.56 5.75 31.33
C LEU A 505 -15.51 7.27 31.30
N LYS A 506 -16.64 7.93 31.60
CA LYS A 506 -16.70 9.39 31.69
C LYS A 506 -15.83 9.91 32.84
N GLU A 507 -15.93 9.31 34.00
CA GLU A 507 -15.13 9.69 35.19
C GLU A 507 -13.64 9.54 34.92
N TYR A 508 -13.22 8.47 34.23
CA TYR A 508 -11.84 8.30 33.78
C TYR A 508 -11.39 9.43 32.83
N GLY A 509 -12.20 9.81 31.85
CA GLY A 509 -11.90 10.92 30.93
C GLY A 509 -11.78 12.27 31.67
N ASP A 510 -12.67 12.53 32.61
CA ASP A 510 -12.70 13.77 33.41
C ASP A 510 -11.45 13.91 34.32
N GLN A 511 -10.92 12.80 34.86
CA GLN A 511 -9.69 12.80 35.67
C GLN A 511 -8.44 13.24 34.87
N LEU A 512 -8.42 13.05 33.54
CA LEU A 512 -7.28 13.45 32.73
C LEU A 512 -7.24 14.95 32.42
N VAL A 513 -8.39 15.67 32.51
CA VAL A 513 -8.53 17.08 32.07
C VAL A 513 -7.58 18.00 32.81
N GLY A 514 -7.59 17.95 34.16
CA GLY A 514 -6.78 18.85 34.96
C GLY A 514 -5.28 18.76 34.63
N ARG A 515 -4.77 17.53 34.46
CA ARG A 515 -3.35 17.35 34.13
C ARG A 515 -3.02 17.77 32.67
N ILE A 516 -3.94 17.58 31.72
CA ILE A 516 -3.79 18.06 30.35
C ILE A 516 -3.70 19.61 30.34
N GLU A 517 -4.54 20.30 31.08
CA GLU A 517 -4.54 21.77 31.20
C GLU A 517 -3.24 22.30 31.85
N GLU A 518 -2.79 21.70 32.93
CA GLU A 518 -1.52 22.04 33.60
C GLU A 518 -0.32 21.89 32.63
N LEU A 519 -0.28 20.81 31.89
CA LEU A 519 0.78 20.55 30.91
C LEU A 519 0.72 21.55 29.76
N GLN A 520 -0.48 21.86 29.25
CA GLN A 520 -0.66 22.85 28.18
C GLN A 520 -0.13 24.21 28.57
N GLU A 521 -0.50 24.71 29.77
CA GLU A 521 -0.01 25.97 30.30
C GLU A 521 1.52 25.97 30.48
N SER A 522 2.07 24.86 30.99
CA SER A 522 3.51 24.69 31.18
C SER A 522 4.27 24.70 29.86
N ILE A 523 3.75 24.00 28.84
CA ILE A 523 4.32 23.96 27.50
C ILE A 523 4.29 25.34 26.84
N TYR A 524 3.16 26.08 26.93
CA TYR A 524 3.06 27.43 26.37
C TYR A 524 4.01 28.42 27.08
N LYS A 525 4.13 28.30 28.36
CA LYS A 525 5.08 29.13 29.16
C LYS A 525 6.52 28.86 28.75
N GLU A 526 6.89 27.59 28.55
CA GLU A 526 8.26 27.21 28.14
C GLU A 526 8.54 27.58 26.70
N ALA A 527 7.56 27.42 25.81
CA ALA A 527 7.65 27.78 24.40
C ALA A 527 7.63 29.30 24.17
N GLY A 528 7.03 30.07 25.08
CA GLY A 528 6.86 31.52 24.98
C GLY A 528 5.70 31.93 24.03
N GLU A 529 4.92 30.99 23.54
CA GLU A 529 3.78 31.21 22.64
C GLU A 529 2.73 30.10 22.76
N GLU A 530 1.49 30.44 22.40
CA GLU A 530 0.40 29.46 22.27
C GLU A 530 0.34 28.85 20.86
N PHE A 531 0.17 27.55 20.78
CA PHE A 531 0.07 26.81 19.50
C PHE A 531 -0.66 25.48 19.70
N ASN A 532 -1.07 24.83 18.59
CA ASN A 532 -1.65 23.49 18.69
C ASN A 532 -0.57 22.44 18.89
N ILE A 533 -0.41 21.96 20.14
CA ILE A 533 0.61 20.95 20.53
C ILE A 533 0.39 19.62 19.81
N ASN A 534 -0.87 19.28 19.44
CA ASN A 534 -1.21 18.08 18.68
C ASN A 534 -0.97 18.21 17.17
N SER A 535 -0.66 19.42 16.67
CA SER A 535 -0.30 19.62 15.26
C SER A 535 1.20 19.36 15.04
N PRO A 536 1.60 18.26 14.35
CA PRO A 536 3.02 17.99 14.10
C PRO A 536 3.73 19.15 13.38
N LYS A 537 3.01 19.86 12.51
CA LYS A 537 3.55 20.99 11.75
C LYS A 537 3.85 22.19 12.66
N GLN A 538 2.87 22.61 13.48
CA GLN A 538 3.07 23.75 14.39
C GLN A 538 4.12 23.44 15.46
N LEU A 539 4.01 22.27 16.09
CA LEU A 539 4.99 21.82 17.06
C LEU A 539 6.41 21.78 16.48
N GLY A 540 6.58 21.26 15.27
CA GLY A 540 7.89 21.21 14.60
C GLY A 540 8.49 22.60 14.37
N VAL A 541 7.68 23.59 13.99
CA VAL A 541 8.12 24.99 13.83
C VAL A 541 8.52 25.58 15.19
N VAL A 542 7.68 25.43 16.22
CA VAL A 542 7.95 25.98 17.56
C VAL A 542 9.25 25.41 18.13
N LEU A 543 9.41 24.06 18.12
CA LEU A 543 10.58 23.43 18.72
C LEU A 543 11.88 23.72 17.95
N PHE A 544 11.85 23.62 16.62
CA PHE A 544 13.07 23.58 15.82
C PHE A 544 13.40 24.90 15.07
N GLU A 545 12.42 25.81 14.90
CA GLU A 545 12.68 27.13 14.30
C GLU A 545 12.66 28.26 15.34
N HIS A 546 11.63 28.31 16.20
CA HIS A 546 11.52 29.39 17.21
C HIS A 546 12.43 29.13 18.43
N MET A 547 12.31 27.95 19.06
CA MET A 547 13.17 27.57 20.21
C MET A 547 14.56 27.10 19.78
N LYS A 548 14.76 26.71 18.49
CA LYS A 548 16.04 26.26 17.92
C LYS A 548 16.66 25.06 18.63
N LEU A 549 15.81 24.09 19.05
CA LEU A 549 16.30 22.88 19.69
C LEU A 549 17.14 22.04 18.73
N GLU A 550 18.22 21.43 19.23
CA GLU A 550 19.03 20.51 18.46
C GLU A 550 18.34 19.14 18.30
N GLY A 551 18.76 18.33 17.31
CA GLY A 551 18.20 17.00 17.07
C GLY A 551 17.04 16.97 16.05
N ALA A 552 16.76 18.07 15.37
CA ALA A 552 15.72 18.15 14.34
C ALA A 552 15.93 17.14 13.22
N LYS A 553 14.91 16.34 12.92
CA LYS A 553 14.87 15.49 11.72
C LYS A 553 13.93 16.13 10.70
N LYS A 554 14.49 16.68 9.61
CA LYS A 554 13.69 17.22 8.51
C LYS A 554 13.01 16.11 7.71
N THR A 555 11.76 16.34 7.34
CA THR A 555 10.96 15.52 6.44
C THR A 555 10.59 16.35 5.21
N LYS A 556 9.97 15.72 4.21
CA LYS A 556 9.50 16.44 3.00
C LYS A 556 8.44 17.52 3.32
N THR A 557 7.76 17.42 4.45
CA THR A 557 6.63 18.31 4.85
C THR A 557 6.93 19.19 6.07
N GLY A 558 8.17 19.20 6.56
CA GLY A 558 8.59 19.95 7.75
C GLY A 558 9.48 19.15 8.68
N TYR A 559 9.34 19.35 9.97
CA TYR A 559 10.11 18.61 10.99
C TYR A 559 9.32 17.40 11.50
N SER A 560 10.02 16.30 11.74
CA SER A 560 9.42 15.15 12.43
C SER A 560 9.31 15.45 13.93
N THR A 561 8.10 15.25 14.46
CA THR A 561 7.80 15.30 15.89
C THR A 561 7.27 13.95 16.39
N SER A 562 7.73 12.86 15.76
CA SER A 562 7.38 11.51 16.21
C SER A 562 7.98 11.24 17.60
N VAL A 563 7.39 10.30 18.33
CA VAL A 563 7.82 9.91 19.67
C VAL A 563 9.31 9.55 19.66
N GLU A 564 9.76 8.74 18.67
CA GLU A 564 11.16 8.30 18.57
C GLU A 564 12.14 9.47 18.32
N VAL A 565 11.70 10.56 17.72
CA VAL A 565 12.53 11.76 17.51
C VAL A 565 12.59 12.58 18.78
N LEU A 566 11.46 12.75 19.46
CA LEU A 566 11.37 13.53 20.70
C LEU A 566 12.09 12.82 21.87
N GLU A 567 11.93 11.51 22.05
CA GLU A 567 12.62 10.72 23.08
C GLU A 567 14.14 10.83 23.00
N LYS A 568 14.72 11.00 21.80
CA LYS A 568 16.18 11.19 21.65
C LYS A 568 16.71 12.47 22.27
N ILE A 569 15.86 13.48 22.38
CA ILE A 569 16.21 14.80 22.93
C ILE A 569 15.52 15.10 24.28
N GLU A 570 14.76 14.16 24.80
CA GLU A 570 14.01 14.30 26.05
C GLU A 570 14.89 14.74 27.22
N HIS A 571 16.08 14.15 27.34
CA HIS A 571 17.02 14.46 28.44
C HIS A 571 17.70 15.83 28.30
N LEU A 572 17.56 16.50 27.14
CA LEU A 572 18.23 17.81 26.90
C LEU A 572 17.30 18.99 27.18
N TYR A 573 16.00 18.83 27.05
CA TYR A 573 15.04 19.94 27.05
C TYR A 573 13.80 19.63 27.89
N PRO A 574 13.52 20.42 28.96
CA PRO A 574 12.39 20.17 29.88
C PRO A 574 11.02 20.17 29.21
N ILE A 575 10.85 20.88 28.08
CA ILE A 575 9.59 20.93 27.33
C ILE A 575 9.23 19.58 26.71
N ILE A 576 10.22 18.76 26.36
CA ILE A 576 9.97 17.51 25.60
C ILE A 576 9.20 16.47 26.40
N PRO A 577 9.58 16.10 27.64
CA PRO A 577 8.77 15.19 28.44
C PRO A 577 7.34 15.71 28.68
N MET A 578 7.13 17.01 28.84
CA MET A 578 5.80 17.62 28.98
C MET A 578 4.97 17.42 27.70
N ILE A 579 5.57 17.61 26.53
CA ILE A 579 4.89 17.38 25.24
C ILE A 579 4.54 15.90 25.04
N LEU A 580 5.45 14.99 25.38
CA LEU A 580 5.20 13.54 25.29
C LEU A 580 4.04 13.14 26.19
N GLU A 581 4.06 13.58 27.47
CA GLU A 581 2.98 13.33 28.42
C GLU A 581 1.65 13.95 27.95
N TYR A 582 1.65 15.21 27.53
CA TYR A 582 0.47 15.93 27.03
C TYR A 582 -0.18 15.17 25.86
N ARG A 583 0.60 14.81 24.85
CA ARG A 583 0.10 14.08 23.68
C ARG A 583 -0.49 12.73 24.04
N GLN A 584 0.13 12.06 24.99
CA GLN A 584 -0.32 10.79 25.49
C GLN A 584 -1.65 10.90 26.24
N LEU A 585 -1.77 11.82 27.19
CA LEU A 585 -3.00 12.06 27.93
C LEU A 585 -4.13 12.54 27.03
N THR A 586 -3.83 13.43 26.08
CA THR A 586 -4.80 13.90 25.09
C THR A 586 -5.30 12.74 24.20
N LYS A 587 -4.43 11.82 23.80
CA LYS A 587 -4.84 10.63 23.07
C LYS A 587 -5.70 9.69 23.91
N LEU A 588 -5.36 9.47 25.19
CA LEU A 588 -6.17 8.68 26.10
C LEU A 588 -7.56 9.27 26.26
N LYS A 589 -7.65 10.60 26.41
CA LYS A 589 -8.95 11.28 26.52
C LYS A 589 -9.73 11.22 25.22
N SER A 590 -9.17 11.74 24.12
CA SER A 590 -9.93 11.93 22.88
C SER A 590 -10.24 10.62 22.16
N THR A 591 -9.30 9.68 22.09
CA THR A 591 -9.47 8.43 21.32
C THR A 591 -10.16 7.35 22.14
N TYR A 592 -9.76 7.23 23.44
CA TYR A 592 -10.26 6.12 24.25
C TYR A 592 -11.41 6.53 25.18
N ALA A 593 -11.32 7.61 25.95
CA ALA A 593 -12.44 8.00 26.82
C ALA A 593 -13.63 8.54 26.00
N ASP A 594 -13.43 9.64 25.27
CA ASP A 594 -14.51 10.29 24.50
C ASP A 594 -14.88 9.47 23.24
N GLY A 595 -13.86 8.87 22.60
CA GLY A 595 -14.05 8.09 21.36
C GLY A 595 -14.85 6.81 21.57
N LEU A 596 -14.55 6.02 22.61
CA LEU A 596 -15.30 4.79 22.92
C LEU A 596 -16.76 5.07 23.32
N ALA A 597 -17.00 6.19 23.99
CA ALA A 597 -18.36 6.55 24.42
C ALA A 597 -19.36 6.65 23.24
N ASN A 598 -18.87 6.99 22.04
CA ASN A 598 -19.71 7.08 20.84
C ASN A 598 -20.16 5.73 20.28
N PHE A 599 -19.55 4.62 20.73
CA PHE A 599 -19.84 3.26 20.26
C PHE A 599 -20.66 2.44 21.29
N ILE A 600 -20.92 3.00 22.49
CA ILE A 600 -21.74 2.32 23.49
C ILE A 600 -23.20 2.37 23.01
N GLN A 601 -23.84 1.20 22.86
CA GLN A 601 -25.24 1.08 22.46
C GLN A 601 -26.18 1.08 23.67
N ASP A 602 -27.48 0.99 23.42
CA ASP A 602 -28.52 1.05 24.46
C ASP A 602 -28.43 -0.09 25.51
N ASP A 603 -27.85 -1.22 25.11
CA ASP A 603 -27.55 -2.37 25.97
C ASP A 603 -26.27 -2.20 26.82
N GLN A 604 -25.64 -1.03 26.77
CA GLN A 604 -24.38 -0.70 27.44
C GLN A 604 -23.20 -1.56 26.95
N ARG A 605 -23.25 -2.03 25.70
CA ARG A 605 -22.16 -2.79 25.07
C ARG A 605 -21.58 -2.06 23.89
N ILE A 606 -20.34 -2.36 23.58
CA ILE A 606 -19.67 -1.97 22.36
C ILE A 606 -19.62 -3.19 21.44
N HIS A 607 -20.28 -3.07 20.29
CA HIS A 607 -20.30 -4.05 19.20
C HIS A 607 -19.28 -3.66 18.14
N GLY A 608 -17.99 -3.95 18.42
CA GLY A 608 -16.91 -3.66 17.49
C GLY A 608 -16.97 -4.59 16.26
N LYS A 609 -16.31 -4.18 15.17
CA LYS A 609 -16.16 -5.01 13.96
C LYS A 609 -14.80 -5.68 13.91
N PHE A 610 -14.77 -6.93 13.48
CA PHE A 610 -13.55 -7.72 13.26
C PHE A 610 -13.40 -8.06 11.79
N ASN A 611 -12.28 -7.63 11.19
CA ASN A 611 -12.04 -7.78 9.76
C ASN A 611 -10.98 -8.86 9.50
N GLN A 612 -11.31 -9.80 8.59
CA GLN A 612 -10.38 -10.87 8.15
C GLN A 612 -9.52 -10.46 6.95
N THR A 613 -9.93 -9.45 6.18
CA THR A 613 -9.38 -9.11 4.86
C THR A 613 -8.43 -7.90 4.85
N ILE A 614 -8.05 -7.36 6.01
CA ILE A 614 -7.24 -6.12 6.10
C ILE A 614 -5.75 -6.40 6.21
N THR A 615 -5.35 -7.37 7.05
CA THR A 615 -3.94 -7.60 7.31
C THR A 615 -3.33 -8.56 6.30
N ALA A 616 -2.12 -8.29 5.85
CA ALA A 616 -1.46 -9.16 4.88
C ALA A 616 -0.86 -10.45 5.50
N THR A 617 -0.92 -10.61 6.82
CA THR A 617 -0.38 -11.78 7.56
C THR A 617 -1.46 -12.76 8.02
N GLY A 618 -2.74 -12.48 7.79
CA GLY A 618 -3.83 -13.29 8.30
C GLY A 618 -4.32 -12.92 9.70
N ARG A 619 -3.68 -11.96 10.38
CA ARG A 619 -4.18 -11.45 11.66
C ARG A 619 -5.54 -10.78 11.47
N ILE A 620 -6.41 -10.90 12.46
CA ILE A 620 -7.68 -10.18 12.51
C ILE A 620 -7.40 -8.72 12.88
N SER A 621 -8.08 -7.78 12.27
CA SER A 621 -8.06 -6.37 12.71
C SER A 621 -9.41 -5.98 13.30
N SER A 622 -9.40 -5.05 14.27
CA SER A 622 -10.62 -4.54 14.90
C SER A 622 -10.85 -3.08 14.51
N THR A 623 -12.10 -2.75 14.22
CA THR A 623 -12.54 -1.39 13.88
C THR A 623 -13.89 -1.08 14.56
N GLU A 624 -14.29 0.15 14.62
CA GLU A 624 -15.58 0.63 15.12
C GLU A 624 -15.96 0.17 16.54
N PRO A 625 -15.11 0.34 17.55
CA PRO A 625 -13.77 0.89 17.58
C PRO A 625 -12.66 -0.17 17.50
N ASN A 626 -11.39 0.27 17.39
CA ASN A 626 -10.26 -0.66 17.48
C ASN A 626 -9.97 -1.03 18.95
N LEU A 627 -10.53 -2.13 19.42
CA LEU A 627 -10.36 -2.63 20.79
C LEU A 627 -9.00 -3.31 21.00
N GLN A 628 -8.30 -3.72 19.92
CA GLN A 628 -6.98 -4.37 20.01
C GLN A 628 -5.85 -3.40 20.36
N ASN A 629 -6.10 -2.09 20.25
CA ASN A 629 -5.10 -1.04 20.51
C ASN A 629 -5.27 -0.34 21.87
N ILE A 630 -6.12 -0.85 22.77
CA ILE A 630 -6.28 -0.30 24.11
C ILE A 630 -4.94 -0.45 24.87
N PRO A 631 -4.36 0.65 25.41
CA PRO A 631 -3.02 0.64 26.00
C PRO A 631 -2.89 -0.33 27.18
N ILE A 632 -1.74 -1.02 27.26
CA ILE A 632 -1.40 -1.95 28.36
C ILE A 632 -0.16 -1.48 29.10
N ARG A 633 0.82 -0.87 28.42
CA ARG A 633 2.17 -0.64 28.95
C ARG A 633 2.25 0.41 30.04
N MET A 634 1.31 1.35 30.04
CA MET A 634 1.29 2.46 31.00
C MET A 634 0.11 2.31 31.93
N GLU A 635 0.33 2.59 33.21
CA GLU A 635 -0.72 2.45 34.24
C GLU A 635 -1.97 3.27 33.93
N LEU A 636 -1.82 4.55 33.56
CA LEU A 636 -2.96 5.38 33.16
C LEU A 636 -3.67 4.84 31.93
N GLY A 637 -2.94 4.36 30.92
CA GLY A 637 -3.54 3.74 29.75
C GLY A 637 -4.22 2.41 30.06
N ARG A 638 -3.59 1.56 30.89
CA ARG A 638 -4.14 0.29 31.35
C ARG A 638 -5.41 0.50 32.19
N ALA A 639 -5.46 1.58 32.98
CA ALA A 639 -6.60 1.90 33.85
C ALA A 639 -7.94 2.00 33.09
N ILE A 640 -7.94 2.33 31.80
CA ILE A 640 -9.18 2.33 30.99
C ILE A 640 -9.82 0.95 30.91
N ARG A 641 -9.05 -0.13 31.04
CA ARG A 641 -9.59 -1.51 31.04
C ARG A 641 -10.50 -1.79 32.25
N LYS A 642 -10.49 -0.95 33.28
CA LYS A 642 -11.37 -1.05 34.45
C LYS A 642 -12.83 -0.76 34.14
N VAL A 643 -13.10 -0.04 33.05
CA VAL A 643 -14.48 0.28 32.63
C VAL A 643 -15.17 -0.85 31.88
N PHE A 644 -14.39 -1.84 31.39
CA PHE A 644 -14.95 -3.03 30.76
C PHE A 644 -15.21 -4.07 31.85
N LEU A 645 -16.48 -4.33 32.08
CA LEU A 645 -16.99 -5.20 33.13
C LEU A 645 -17.80 -6.35 32.54
N PRO A 646 -17.77 -7.55 33.14
CA PRO A 646 -18.71 -8.60 32.76
C PRO A 646 -20.13 -8.26 33.30
N GLU A 647 -21.14 -8.92 32.76
CA GLU A 647 -22.49 -8.84 33.29
C GLU A 647 -22.58 -9.37 34.75
N GLU A 648 -23.62 -8.99 35.45
CA GLU A 648 -23.90 -9.52 36.81
C GLU A 648 -24.03 -11.06 36.75
N GLY A 649 -23.30 -11.76 37.60
CA GLY A 649 -23.23 -13.23 37.61
C GLY A 649 -22.17 -13.80 36.70
N TYR A 650 -21.35 -12.95 36.07
CA TYR A 650 -20.22 -13.37 35.19
C TYR A 650 -18.88 -12.85 35.72
N ILE A 651 -17.82 -13.43 35.18
CA ILE A 651 -16.41 -13.03 35.38
C ILE A 651 -15.69 -13.11 34.03
N PHE A 652 -14.65 -12.30 33.82
CA PHE A 652 -13.77 -12.48 32.68
C PHE A 652 -12.76 -13.60 32.92
N LEU A 653 -12.58 -14.46 31.90
CA LEU A 653 -11.42 -15.30 31.71
C LEU A 653 -10.67 -14.82 30.50
N ASP A 654 -9.38 -14.55 30.66
CA ASP A 654 -8.44 -14.19 29.59
C ASP A 654 -7.41 -15.29 29.45
N ALA A 655 -7.26 -15.84 28.27
CA ALA A 655 -6.30 -16.88 27.95
C ALA A 655 -5.36 -16.41 26.85
N ASP A 656 -4.05 -16.33 27.15
CA ASP A 656 -2.99 -15.84 26.28
C ASP A 656 -1.98 -16.94 25.95
N TYR A 657 -1.61 -17.09 24.67
CA TYR A 657 -0.55 -18.01 24.30
C TYR A 657 0.84 -17.55 24.78
N SER A 658 1.52 -18.42 25.51
CA SER A 658 2.88 -18.13 25.94
C SER A 658 3.86 -18.25 24.80
N GLN A 659 4.35 -17.12 24.27
CA GLN A 659 5.42 -17.03 23.25
C GLN A 659 5.13 -17.81 21.95
N ILE A 660 3.93 -17.72 21.42
CA ILE A 660 3.49 -18.53 20.28
C ILE A 660 4.41 -18.38 19.05
N GLU A 661 4.85 -17.18 18.72
CA GLU A 661 5.72 -16.94 17.54
C GLU A 661 7.08 -17.66 17.67
N LEU A 662 7.67 -17.69 18.86
CA LEU A 662 8.92 -18.43 19.12
C LEU A 662 8.71 -19.95 19.09
N ARG A 663 7.57 -20.46 19.53
CA ARG A 663 7.20 -21.88 19.43
C ARG A 663 6.96 -22.30 17.99
N VAL A 664 6.32 -21.44 17.22
CA VAL A 664 6.16 -21.62 15.75
C VAL A 664 7.54 -21.62 15.08
N LEU A 665 8.44 -20.70 15.44
CA LEU A 665 9.81 -20.68 14.92
C LEU A 665 10.55 -21.98 15.25
N ALA A 666 10.45 -22.50 16.48
CA ALA A 666 11.04 -23.78 16.87
C ALA A 666 10.52 -24.94 16.01
N HIS A 667 9.20 -24.96 15.76
CA HIS A 667 8.58 -25.98 14.91
C HIS A 667 9.04 -25.89 13.45
N LEU A 668 9.00 -24.69 12.84
CA LEU A 668 9.31 -24.49 11.43
C LEU A 668 10.81 -24.67 11.13
N SER A 669 11.68 -24.14 11.99
CA SER A 669 13.13 -24.27 11.84
C SER A 669 13.65 -25.68 12.16
N GLN A 670 12.90 -26.46 12.95
CA GLN A 670 13.32 -27.77 13.47
C GLN A 670 14.67 -27.73 14.22
N ASP A 671 14.96 -26.61 14.89
CA ASP A 671 16.17 -26.47 15.69
C ASP A 671 16.04 -27.29 16.98
N GLU A 672 16.85 -28.36 17.10
CA GLU A 672 16.78 -29.32 18.20
C GLU A 672 17.00 -28.65 19.57
N LYS A 673 17.91 -27.67 19.64
CA LYS A 673 18.19 -26.98 20.91
C LYS A 673 17.04 -26.10 21.36
N LEU A 674 16.39 -25.46 20.39
CA LEU A 674 15.24 -24.60 20.65
C LEU A 674 14.02 -25.45 21.03
N ILE A 675 13.79 -26.57 20.32
CA ILE A 675 12.73 -27.54 20.66
C ILE A 675 12.93 -28.10 22.07
N HIS A 676 14.13 -28.60 22.38
CA HIS A 676 14.43 -29.17 23.69
C HIS A 676 14.25 -28.19 24.84
N ALA A 677 14.56 -26.89 24.62
CA ALA A 677 14.32 -25.85 25.61
C ALA A 677 12.83 -25.72 25.97
N TYR A 678 11.94 -25.83 24.98
CA TYR A 678 10.49 -25.79 25.19
C TYR A 678 9.94 -27.10 25.80
N GLU A 679 10.46 -28.25 25.42
CA GLU A 679 10.09 -29.57 26.00
C GLU A 679 10.42 -29.61 27.51
N GLU A 680 11.57 -29.03 27.90
CA GLU A 680 11.99 -28.94 29.30
C GLU A 680 11.36 -27.72 30.04
N ASN A 681 10.46 -26.97 29.39
CA ASN A 681 9.82 -25.81 29.96
C ASN A 681 10.80 -24.75 30.50
N GLN A 682 11.96 -24.58 29.81
CA GLN A 682 12.99 -23.61 30.19
C GLN A 682 12.54 -22.17 29.80
N ASP A 683 12.98 -21.16 30.56
CA ASP A 683 12.81 -19.78 30.18
C ASP A 683 13.72 -19.42 29.00
N ILE A 684 13.16 -19.40 27.82
CA ILE A 684 13.89 -19.15 26.56
C ILE A 684 14.62 -17.79 26.55
N HIS A 685 14.06 -16.77 27.21
CA HIS A 685 14.70 -15.47 27.26
C HIS A 685 15.90 -15.46 28.22
N ALA A 686 15.80 -16.15 29.37
CA ALA A 686 16.91 -16.32 30.29
C ALA A 686 18.01 -17.19 29.64
N ARG A 687 17.65 -18.25 28.93
CA ARG A 687 18.59 -19.10 28.18
C ARG A 687 19.32 -18.29 27.09
N THR A 688 18.59 -17.53 26.31
CA THR A 688 19.20 -16.63 25.31
C THR A 688 20.13 -15.61 25.95
N ALA A 689 19.76 -15.05 27.12
CA ALA A 689 20.61 -14.12 27.86
C ALA A 689 21.92 -14.78 28.31
N SER A 690 21.82 -15.97 28.88
CA SER A 690 22.98 -16.74 29.30
C SER A 690 24.00 -16.95 28.17
N GLU A 691 23.52 -17.38 27.03
CA GLU A 691 24.37 -17.69 25.86
C GLU A 691 24.88 -16.42 25.14
N VAL A 692 24.00 -15.44 24.89
CA VAL A 692 24.35 -14.23 24.15
C VAL A 692 25.30 -13.34 24.95
N PHE A 693 25.10 -13.24 26.28
CA PHE A 693 25.93 -12.42 27.15
C PHE A 693 27.10 -13.21 27.76
N GLY A 694 27.09 -14.56 27.67
CA GLY A 694 28.14 -15.44 28.18
C GLY A 694 28.18 -15.48 29.70
N ILE A 695 27.02 -15.56 30.37
CA ILE A 695 26.83 -15.59 31.81
C ILE A 695 26.09 -16.88 32.21
N PRO A 696 26.34 -17.42 33.41
CA PRO A 696 25.59 -18.55 33.93
C PRO A 696 24.09 -18.26 34.01
N MET A 697 23.25 -19.27 33.79
CA MET A 697 21.80 -19.17 33.74
C MET A 697 21.20 -18.59 35.03
N ASP A 698 21.74 -18.98 36.17
CA ASP A 698 21.36 -18.56 37.53
C ASP A 698 21.82 -17.13 37.86
N GLU A 699 22.73 -16.56 37.11
CA GLU A 699 23.23 -15.20 37.27
C GLU A 699 22.53 -14.19 36.33
N VAL A 700 21.59 -14.66 35.45
CA VAL A 700 20.88 -13.79 34.51
C VAL A 700 19.99 -12.82 35.26
N THR A 701 20.27 -11.50 35.12
CA THR A 701 19.46 -10.44 35.68
C THR A 701 18.17 -10.19 34.90
N SER A 702 17.16 -9.58 35.52
CA SER A 702 15.91 -9.19 34.87
C SER A 702 16.12 -8.24 33.66
N THR A 703 17.13 -7.37 33.74
CA THR A 703 17.51 -6.48 32.64
C THR A 703 18.06 -7.28 31.45
N GLN A 704 19.01 -8.19 31.71
CA GLN A 704 19.60 -9.04 30.67
C GLN A 704 18.56 -9.97 30.04
N ARG A 705 17.63 -10.52 30.84
CA ARG A 705 16.50 -11.30 30.34
C ARG A 705 15.60 -10.46 29.43
N ARG A 706 15.33 -9.21 29.79
CA ARG A 706 14.56 -8.26 28.97
C ARG A 706 15.29 -7.94 27.66
N ASP A 707 16.60 -7.71 27.72
CA ASP A 707 17.41 -7.42 26.55
C ASP A 707 17.48 -8.64 25.59
N ALA A 708 17.61 -9.85 26.15
CA ALA A 708 17.51 -11.09 25.37
C ALA A 708 16.12 -11.32 24.76
N LYS A 709 15.04 -10.86 25.44
CA LYS A 709 13.70 -10.84 24.85
C LYS A 709 13.69 -9.97 23.58
N ALA A 710 14.32 -8.81 23.61
CA ALA A 710 14.44 -7.93 22.44
C ALA A 710 15.27 -8.58 21.33
N VAL A 711 16.33 -9.35 21.66
CA VAL A 711 17.10 -10.15 20.68
C VAL A 711 16.22 -11.22 20.03
N ASN A 712 15.52 -12.04 20.82
CA ASN A 712 14.65 -13.11 20.34
C ASN A 712 13.58 -12.60 19.37
N PHE A 713 12.86 -11.53 19.75
CA PHE A 713 11.86 -10.92 18.86
C PHE A 713 12.49 -10.19 17.68
N GLY A 714 13.63 -9.53 17.89
CA GLY A 714 14.39 -8.88 16.81
C GLY A 714 14.77 -9.85 15.70
N ILE A 715 15.20 -11.06 16.04
CA ILE A 715 15.52 -12.12 15.08
C ILE A 715 14.28 -12.53 14.25
N ILE A 716 13.14 -12.76 14.90
CA ILE A 716 11.87 -13.12 14.21
C ILE A 716 11.45 -12.01 13.24
N TYR A 717 11.65 -10.74 13.64
CA TYR A 717 11.28 -9.59 12.78
C TYR A 717 12.37 -9.20 11.78
N GLY A 718 13.45 -9.99 11.66
CA GLY A 718 14.56 -9.72 10.74
C GLY A 718 15.30 -8.41 11.07
N LEU A 719 15.42 -8.08 12.36
CA LEU A 719 16.05 -6.83 12.81
C LEU A 719 17.54 -6.84 12.45
N SER A 720 18.01 -5.74 11.82
CA SER A 720 19.43 -5.58 11.54
C SER A 720 20.23 -5.25 12.80
N ALA A 721 21.56 -5.43 12.75
CA ALA A 721 22.44 -4.99 13.84
C ALA A 721 22.29 -3.48 14.17
N PHE A 722 21.92 -2.66 13.19
CA PHE A 722 21.60 -1.26 13.42
C PHE A 722 20.31 -1.10 14.24
N GLY A 723 19.23 -1.80 13.88
CA GLY A 723 17.97 -1.75 14.64
C GLY A 723 18.16 -2.23 16.07
N LEU A 724 18.79 -3.40 16.25
CA LEU A 724 19.07 -3.96 17.57
C LEU A 724 19.96 -3.03 18.43
N SER A 725 20.93 -2.34 17.79
CA SER A 725 21.78 -1.37 18.52
C SER A 725 21.01 -0.16 19.05
N GLN A 726 19.96 0.27 18.34
CA GLN A 726 19.09 1.35 18.79
C GLN A 726 18.18 0.89 19.96
N ASP A 727 17.60 -0.31 19.83
CA ASP A 727 16.68 -0.85 20.84
C ASP A 727 17.38 -1.10 22.19
N LEU A 728 18.58 -1.68 22.15
CA LEU A 728 19.37 -2.01 23.33
C LEU A 728 20.30 -0.87 23.78
N LYS A 729 20.40 0.24 23.02
CA LYS A 729 21.33 1.36 23.28
C LYS A 729 22.80 0.92 23.38
N ILE A 730 23.21 -0.01 22.52
CA ILE A 730 24.58 -0.56 22.43
C ILE A 730 25.23 -0.18 21.10
N SER A 731 26.53 -0.46 20.95
CA SER A 731 27.21 -0.26 19.67
C SER A 731 26.70 -1.25 18.59
N ARG A 732 26.76 -0.83 17.33
CA ARG A 732 26.38 -1.71 16.19
C ARG A 732 27.24 -2.99 16.15
N LYS A 733 28.51 -2.91 16.57
CA LYS A 733 29.41 -4.05 16.65
C LYS A 733 28.93 -5.07 17.68
N GLN A 734 28.58 -4.62 18.89
CA GLN A 734 28.02 -5.47 19.94
C GLN A 734 26.68 -6.11 19.51
N ALA A 735 25.80 -5.32 18.86
CA ALA A 735 24.55 -5.86 18.34
C ALA A 735 24.80 -6.98 17.29
N GLN A 736 25.78 -6.82 16.41
CA GLN A 736 26.17 -7.85 15.45
C GLN A 736 26.72 -9.10 16.18
N GLU A 737 27.56 -8.93 17.18
CA GLU A 737 28.10 -10.04 17.98
C GLU A 737 26.96 -10.82 18.68
N TYR A 738 25.90 -10.14 19.15
CA TYR A 738 24.73 -10.80 19.75
C TYR A 738 23.95 -11.63 18.74
N ILE A 739 23.72 -11.08 17.54
CA ILE A 739 23.07 -11.78 16.43
C ILE A 739 23.89 -13.02 16.03
N ASP A 740 25.20 -12.87 15.89
CA ASP A 740 26.08 -13.97 15.50
C ASP A 740 26.11 -15.11 16.54
N ARG A 741 26.14 -14.77 17.84
CA ARG A 741 26.05 -15.77 18.93
C ARG A 741 24.69 -16.46 18.95
N TYR A 742 23.60 -15.72 18.74
CA TYR A 742 22.27 -16.32 18.64
C TYR A 742 22.19 -17.36 17.53
N PHE A 743 22.67 -17.04 16.34
CA PHE A 743 22.67 -17.97 15.22
C PHE A 743 23.69 -19.12 15.36
N ALA A 744 24.78 -18.89 16.08
CA ALA A 744 25.69 -19.99 16.45
C ALA A 744 25.02 -20.97 17.44
N MET A 745 24.17 -20.48 18.33
CA MET A 745 23.38 -21.29 19.25
C MET A 745 22.26 -22.06 18.53
N TYR A 746 21.55 -21.40 17.61
CA TYR A 746 20.40 -21.92 16.87
C TYR A 746 20.65 -21.90 15.35
N PRO A 747 21.55 -22.76 14.83
CA PRO A 747 21.96 -22.70 13.42
C PRO A 747 20.82 -23.01 12.45
N ARG A 748 19.89 -23.91 12.83
CA ARG A 748 18.74 -24.23 11.98
C ARG A 748 17.72 -23.10 11.87
N VAL A 749 17.65 -22.21 12.86
CA VAL A 749 16.85 -20.98 12.77
C VAL A 749 17.39 -20.11 11.65
N LYS A 750 18.74 -19.95 11.57
CA LYS A 750 19.34 -19.18 10.47
C LYS A 750 19.08 -19.80 9.11
N GLU A 751 19.28 -21.12 8.98
CA GLU A 751 19.01 -21.86 7.74
C GLU A 751 17.55 -21.69 7.28
N PHE A 752 16.61 -21.76 8.21
CA PHE A 752 15.19 -21.54 7.93
C PHE A 752 14.92 -20.11 7.41
N LEU A 753 15.38 -19.10 8.13
CA LEU A 753 15.13 -17.69 7.78
C LEU A 753 15.76 -17.33 6.44
N ASP A 754 17.02 -17.74 6.20
CA ASP A 754 17.70 -17.54 4.92
C ASP A 754 16.97 -18.29 3.79
N GLY A 755 16.49 -19.52 4.08
CA GLY A 755 15.71 -20.33 3.14
C GLY A 755 14.39 -19.69 2.73
N GLU A 756 13.67 -19.05 3.66
CA GLU A 756 12.42 -18.34 3.35
C GLU A 756 12.68 -17.10 2.46
N VAL A 757 13.80 -16.41 2.69
CA VAL A 757 14.19 -15.28 1.79
C VAL A 757 14.46 -15.78 0.37
N GLU A 758 15.18 -16.90 0.20
CA GLU A 758 15.47 -17.46 -1.12
C GLU A 758 14.22 -18.03 -1.81
N LYS A 759 13.29 -18.66 -1.06
CA LYS A 759 11.97 -19.05 -1.58
C LYS A 759 11.19 -17.82 -2.05
N GLY A 760 11.12 -16.76 -1.23
CA GLY A 760 10.44 -15.52 -1.59
C GLY A 760 11.00 -14.87 -2.85
N LYS A 761 12.32 -14.93 -3.07
CA LYS A 761 12.96 -14.46 -4.32
C LYS A 761 12.58 -15.31 -5.54
N THR A 762 12.47 -16.63 -5.37
CA THR A 762 12.17 -17.58 -6.44
C THR A 762 10.69 -17.58 -6.78
N ASP A 763 9.83 -17.74 -5.79
CA ASP A 763 8.40 -17.97 -5.96
C ASP A 763 7.59 -16.66 -5.99
N GLY A 764 8.18 -15.57 -5.49
CA GLY A 764 7.50 -14.27 -5.33
C GLY A 764 6.65 -14.15 -4.07
N TYR A 765 6.55 -15.21 -3.27
CA TYR A 765 5.80 -15.26 -2.02
C TYR A 765 6.44 -16.25 -1.02
N VAL A 766 6.02 -16.17 0.24
CA VAL A 766 6.27 -17.19 1.27
C VAL A 766 4.95 -17.74 1.80
N LYS A 767 5.00 -18.92 2.43
CA LYS A 767 3.81 -19.64 2.93
C LYS A 767 3.87 -19.86 4.44
N THR A 768 2.70 -19.86 5.10
CA THR A 768 2.54 -20.37 6.47
C THR A 768 2.45 -21.91 6.49
N MET A 769 2.42 -22.51 7.69
CA MET A 769 2.16 -23.92 7.89
C MET A 769 0.82 -24.40 7.26
N PHE A 770 -0.14 -23.49 7.09
CA PHE A 770 -1.46 -23.76 6.52
C PHE A 770 -1.59 -23.28 5.06
N ASN A 771 -0.48 -23.10 4.38
CA ASN A 771 -0.38 -22.62 2.99
C ASN A 771 -0.87 -21.18 2.73
N ARG A 772 -1.16 -20.38 3.76
CA ARG A 772 -1.44 -18.96 3.56
C ARG A 772 -0.25 -18.30 2.88
N ILE A 773 -0.48 -17.67 1.73
CA ILE A 773 0.57 -16.99 0.99
C ILE A 773 0.73 -15.52 1.44
N ARG A 774 1.97 -15.06 1.39
CA ARG A 774 2.34 -13.65 1.51
C ARG A 774 3.19 -13.26 0.31
N PRO A 775 2.62 -12.64 -0.72
CA PRO A 775 3.39 -12.11 -1.87
C PRO A 775 4.37 -11.03 -1.42
N ILE A 776 5.58 -11.01 -1.98
CA ILE A 776 6.65 -10.08 -1.58
C ILE A 776 7.30 -9.50 -2.84
N PRO A 777 6.62 -8.59 -3.54
CA PRO A 777 7.16 -7.94 -4.74
C PRO A 777 8.42 -7.14 -4.45
N GLU A 778 8.59 -6.64 -3.21
CA GLU A 778 9.74 -5.85 -2.79
C GLU A 778 11.08 -6.60 -2.92
N LEU A 779 11.10 -7.94 -2.88
CA LEU A 779 12.32 -8.73 -3.05
C LEU A 779 12.97 -8.57 -4.43
N LYS A 780 12.17 -8.24 -5.45
CA LYS A 780 12.64 -7.99 -6.82
C LYS A 780 13.03 -6.53 -7.05
N SER A 781 12.77 -5.63 -6.09
CA SER A 781 13.05 -4.19 -6.25
C SER A 781 14.55 -3.90 -6.40
N SER A 782 14.89 -3.04 -7.33
CA SER A 782 16.25 -2.49 -7.48
C SER A 782 16.65 -1.58 -6.30
N ASN A 783 15.66 -1.07 -5.54
CA ASN A 783 15.88 -0.24 -4.37
C ASN A 783 16.29 -1.09 -3.16
N PHE A 784 17.53 -0.86 -2.68
CA PHE A 784 18.09 -1.58 -1.53
C PHE A 784 17.21 -1.53 -0.26
N MET A 785 16.57 -0.40 0.02
CA MET A 785 15.72 -0.26 1.21
C MET A 785 14.43 -1.08 1.10
N GLN A 786 13.81 -1.10 -0.08
CA GLN A 786 12.63 -1.92 -0.37
C GLN A 786 12.98 -3.41 -0.33
N ARG A 787 14.09 -3.80 -0.96
CA ARG A 787 14.56 -5.19 -0.95
C ARG A 787 14.84 -5.69 0.47
N ASN A 788 15.52 -4.91 1.31
CA ASN A 788 15.72 -5.25 2.72
C ASN A 788 14.42 -5.33 3.51
N PHE A 789 13.42 -4.51 3.16
CA PHE A 789 12.09 -4.63 3.75
C PHE A 789 11.44 -5.95 3.32
N GLY A 790 11.52 -6.33 2.04
CA GLY A 790 11.03 -7.60 1.53
C GLY A 790 11.69 -8.81 2.22
N GLU A 791 13.01 -8.78 2.45
CA GLU A 791 13.71 -9.85 3.18
C GLU A 791 13.17 -10.03 4.61
N ARG A 792 12.91 -8.94 5.33
CA ARG A 792 12.28 -9.01 6.66
C ARG A 792 10.85 -9.56 6.61
N VAL A 793 10.08 -9.17 5.61
CA VAL A 793 8.73 -9.69 5.39
C VAL A 793 8.78 -11.19 5.13
N ALA A 794 9.74 -11.68 4.32
CA ALA A 794 9.93 -13.10 4.03
C ALA A 794 10.26 -13.92 5.29
N MET A 795 11.12 -13.40 6.16
CA MET A 795 11.50 -14.06 7.42
C MET A 795 10.33 -14.13 8.42
N ASN A 796 9.58 -13.03 8.55
CA ASN A 796 8.56 -12.89 9.59
C ASN A 796 7.21 -13.53 9.21
N SER A 797 6.77 -13.38 7.95
CA SER A 797 5.39 -13.73 7.56
C SER A 797 5.01 -15.20 7.78
N PRO A 798 5.87 -16.20 7.52
CA PRO A 798 5.55 -17.60 7.84
C PRO A 798 5.29 -17.84 9.32
N ILE A 799 6.04 -17.16 10.19
CA ILE A 799 5.94 -17.30 11.65
C ILE A 799 4.67 -16.61 12.16
N GLN A 800 4.53 -15.34 11.86
CA GLN A 800 3.40 -14.51 12.31
C GLN A 800 2.07 -15.01 11.74
N GLY A 801 2.05 -15.39 10.45
CA GLY A 801 0.85 -15.89 9.81
C GLY A 801 0.44 -17.27 10.36
N THR A 802 1.40 -18.17 10.63
CA THR A 802 1.09 -19.44 11.29
C THR A 802 0.53 -19.24 12.69
N ALA A 803 1.08 -18.32 13.47
CA ALA A 803 0.54 -17.97 14.78
C ALA A 803 -0.89 -17.41 14.68
N ALA A 804 -1.16 -16.57 13.68
CA ALA A 804 -2.51 -16.05 13.41
C ALA A 804 -3.51 -17.17 13.02
N ASP A 805 -3.08 -18.16 12.25
CA ASP A 805 -3.93 -19.29 11.89
C ASP A 805 -4.21 -20.20 13.13
N ILE A 806 -3.21 -20.42 13.99
CA ILE A 806 -3.38 -21.18 15.23
C ILE A 806 -4.40 -20.53 16.15
N ILE A 807 -4.33 -19.21 16.38
CA ILE A 807 -5.32 -18.54 17.25
C ILE A 807 -6.72 -18.55 16.63
N LYS A 808 -6.87 -18.48 15.30
CA LYS A 808 -8.16 -18.65 14.64
C LYS A 808 -8.76 -20.03 14.87
N ILE A 809 -7.95 -21.09 14.71
CA ILE A 809 -8.39 -22.47 14.99
C ILE A 809 -8.83 -22.61 16.44
N ALA A 810 -8.04 -22.12 17.40
CA ALA A 810 -8.38 -22.13 18.81
C ALA A 810 -9.68 -21.38 19.11
N MET A 811 -9.82 -20.18 18.57
CA MET A 811 -10.99 -19.31 18.71
C MET A 811 -12.27 -20.00 18.20
N VAL A 812 -12.20 -20.58 17.01
CA VAL A 812 -13.33 -21.31 16.40
C VAL A 812 -13.72 -22.50 17.28
N ARG A 813 -12.76 -23.32 17.70
CA ARG A 813 -13.03 -24.51 18.54
C ARG A 813 -13.61 -24.13 19.90
N VAL A 814 -13.08 -23.13 20.56
CA VAL A 814 -13.63 -22.60 21.82
C VAL A 814 -15.08 -22.14 21.62
N ASN A 815 -15.35 -21.31 20.60
CA ASN A 815 -16.68 -20.81 20.29
C ASN A 815 -17.68 -21.95 20.01
N MET A 816 -17.28 -22.92 19.19
CA MET A 816 -18.09 -24.11 18.89
C MET A 816 -18.38 -24.95 20.14
N LYS A 817 -17.40 -25.15 21.01
CA LYS A 817 -17.59 -25.92 22.26
C LYS A 817 -18.56 -25.24 23.22
N LEU A 818 -18.48 -23.91 23.37
CA LEU A 818 -19.44 -23.15 24.18
C LEU A 818 -20.88 -23.31 23.64
N LYS A 819 -21.04 -23.27 22.32
CA LYS A 819 -22.34 -23.46 21.63
C LYS A 819 -22.85 -24.90 21.76
N GLU A 820 -22.02 -25.91 21.45
CA GLU A 820 -22.37 -27.33 21.54
C GLU A 820 -22.88 -27.70 22.93
N LYS A 821 -22.27 -27.16 23.98
CA LYS A 821 -22.68 -27.37 25.36
C LYS A 821 -23.81 -26.46 25.83
N GLN A 822 -24.33 -25.59 24.95
CA GLN A 822 -25.39 -24.63 25.24
C GLN A 822 -25.08 -23.74 26.46
N MET A 823 -23.80 -23.38 26.64
CA MET A 823 -23.33 -22.59 27.76
C MET A 823 -23.86 -21.14 27.70
N LYS A 824 -23.96 -20.49 28.84
CA LYS A 824 -24.28 -19.06 28.96
C LYS A 824 -23.04 -18.21 28.68
N SER A 825 -21.84 -18.74 28.94
CA SER A 825 -20.57 -18.10 28.69
C SER A 825 -20.34 -17.85 27.21
N ARG A 826 -19.70 -16.73 26.86
CA ARG A 826 -19.53 -16.26 25.48
C ARG A 826 -18.11 -15.71 25.24
N LEU A 827 -17.56 -16.04 24.09
CA LEU A 827 -16.35 -15.41 23.58
C LEU A 827 -16.66 -13.96 23.19
N LEU A 828 -15.85 -13.01 23.66
CA LEU A 828 -16.05 -11.57 23.43
C LEU A 828 -15.04 -10.96 22.49
N LEU A 829 -13.76 -11.21 22.73
CA LEU A 829 -12.66 -10.56 22.01
C LEU A 829 -11.55 -11.55 21.69
N GLN A 830 -10.93 -11.33 20.54
CA GLN A 830 -9.63 -11.87 20.18
C GLN A 830 -8.66 -10.69 20.04
N ILE A 831 -7.55 -10.68 20.79
CA ILE A 831 -6.57 -9.60 20.80
C ILE A 831 -5.19 -10.20 20.70
N HIS A 832 -4.51 -9.98 19.53
CA HIS A 832 -3.21 -10.57 19.23
C HIS A 832 -3.20 -12.11 19.35
N ASP A 833 -2.75 -12.66 20.45
CA ASP A 833 -2.64 -14.08 20.77
C ASP A 833 -3.47 -14.51 22.00
N GLU A 834 -4.42 -13.66 22.42
CA GLU A 834 -5.32 -13.88 23.55
C GLU A 834 -6.81 -14.01 23.15
N LEU A 835 -7.57 -14.74 23.97
CA LEU A 835 -9.02 -14.86 23.91
C LEU A 835 -9.65 -14.43 25.23
N LEU A 836 -10.59 -13.47 25.16
CA LEU A 836 -11.35 -13.00 26.31
C LEU A 836 -12.76 -13.57 26.30
N ILE A 837 -13.15 -14.23 27.40
CA ILE A 837 -14.48 -14.84 27.57
C ILE A 837 -15.22 -14.21 28.74
N GLU A 838 -16.47 -13.81 28.51
CA GLU A 838 -17.43 -13.50 29.56
C GLU A 838 -18.02 -14.81 30.08
N THR A 839 -17.58 -15.24 31.26
CA THR A 839 -17.83 -16.58 31.82
C THR A 839 -18.83 -16.52 32.94
N HIS A 840 -19.94 -17.29 32.82
CA HIS A 840 -20.92 -17.42 33.91
C HIS A 840 -20.30 -18.13 35.12
N LEU A 841 -20.53 -17.66 36.30
CA LEU A 841 -19.87 -18.19 37.53
C LEU A 841 -20.09 -19.69 37.72
N ASP A 842 -21.31 -20.23 37.39
CA ASP A 842 -21.59 -21.66 37.48
C ASP A 842 -20.83 -22.51 36.45
N GLU A 843 -20.32 -21.90 35.38
CA GLU A 843 -19.66 -22.57 34.26
C GLU A 843 -18.12 -22.40 34.30
N PHE A 844 -17.61 -21.72 35.33
CA PHE A 844 -16.23 -21.24 35.40
C PHE A 844 -15.19 -22.35 35.16
N GLU A 845 -15.27 -23.46 35.90
CA GLU A 845 -14.27 -24.54 35.78
C GLU A 845 -14.35 -25.23 34.40
N GLU A 846 -15.58 -25.39 33.87
CA GLU A 846 -15.78 -26.03 32.58
C GLU A 846 -15.25 -25.14 31.43
N VAL A 847 -15.50 -23.83 31.45
CA VAL A 847 -14.99 -22.87 30.47
C VAL A 847 -13.46 -22.83 30.52
N ARG A 848 -12.88 -22.80 31.72
CA ARG A 848 -11.44 -22.85 31.91
C ARG A 848 -10.83 -24.12 31.30
N GLU A 849 -11.47 -25.29 31.50
CA GLU A 849 -11.03 -26.55 30.90
C GLU A 849 -11.16 -26.52 29.37
N ILE A 850 -12.24 -25.95 28.82
CA ILE A 850 -12.41 -25.77 27.37
C ILE A 850 -11.30 -24.90 26.81
N LEU A 851 -11.02 -23.72 27.40
CA LEU A 851 -9.92 -22.85 26.97
C LEU A 851 -8.61 -23.58 26.96
N GLN A 852 -8.27 -24.27 28.05
CA GLN A 852 -7.03 -25.00 28.18
C GLN A 852 -6.89 -26.09 27.10
N ASN A 853 -7.94 -26.89 26.92
CA ASN A 853 -7.91 -28.01 25.99
C ASN A 853 -7.89 -27.53 24.52
N GLU A 854 -8.75 -26.60 24.14
CA GLU A 854 -8.88 -26.19 22.75
C GLU A 854 -7.72 -25.29 22.27
N MET A 855 -7.16 -24.46 23.16
CA MET A 855 -6.01 -23.65 22.82
C MET A 855 -4.70 -24.48 22.80
N MET A 856 -4.43 -25.28 23.83
CA MET A 856 -3.21 -26.08 23.88
C MET A 856 -3.16 -27.17 22.81
N ASN A 857 -4.31 -27.69 22.37
CA ASN A 857 -4.41 -28.72 21.35
C ASN A 857 -4.95 -28.20 20.01
N ALA A 858 -4.87 -26.87 19.78
CA ALA A 858 -5.35 -26.30 18.52
C ALA A 858 -4.67 -26.93 17.30
N VAL A 859 -3.37 -27.19 17.41
CA VAL A 859 -2.55 -27.85 16.39
C VAL A 859 -1.47 -28.72 17.02
N SER A 860 -0.92 -29.66 16.26
CA SER A 860 0.21 -30.47 16.69
C SER A 860 1.53 -29.85 16.21
N LEU A 861 2.28 -29.21 17.10
CA LEU A 861 3.63 -28.74 16.85
C LEU A 861 4.69 -29.71 17.43
N ARG A 862 5.95 -29.51 17.09
CA ARG A 862 7.09 -30.21 17.69
C ARG A 862 7.37 -29.75 19.13
N VAL A 863 6.77 -28.67 19.55
CA VAL A 863 6.85 -28.10 20.90
C VAL A 863 5.45 -27.96 21.47
N PRO A 864 5.22 -28.07 22.79
CA PRO A 864 3.91 -27.87 23.37
C PRO A 864 3.45 -26.43 23.20
N LEU A 865 2.16 -26.23 22.98
CA LEU A 865 1.52 -24.92 23.11
C LEU A 865 1.13 -24.73 24.58
N ASN A 866 1.62 -23.68 25.21
CA ASN A 866 1.26 -23.31 26.57
C ASN A 866 0.45 -22.02 26.57
N ILE A 867 -0.47 -21.92 27.49
CA ILE A 867 -1.29 -20.74 27.73
C ILE A 867 -1.21 -20.30 29.17
N ASP A 868 -1.36 -19.00 29.37
CA ASP A 868 -1.58 -18.40 30.68
C ASP A 868 -3.06 -18.00 30.75
N ILE A 869 -3.78 -18.42 31.81
CA ILE A 869 -5.21 -18.10 32.03
C ILE A 869 -5.31 -17.24 33.28
N GLU A 870 -5.84 -16.04 33.13
CA GLU A 870 -6.14 -15.13 34.21
C GLU A 870 -7.65 -14.86 34.31
N GLN A 871 -8.10 -14.36 35.48
CA GLN A 871 -9.51 -14.08 35.75
C GLN A 871 -9.65 -12.73 36.44
N GLY A 872 -10.77 -12.06 36.20
CA GLY A 872 -10.99 -10.77 36.83
C GLY A 872 -12.44 -10.30 36.77
N ALA A 873 -12.83 -9.47 37.74
CA ALA A 873 -14.10 -8.76 37.75
C ALA A 873 -14.12 -7.56 36.78
N SER A 874 -13.02 -7.29 36.13
CA SER A 874 -12.84 -6.33 35.04
C SER A 874 -11.77 -6.82 34.08
N TRP A 875 -11.75 -6.27 32.87
CA TRP A 875 -10.67 -6.61 31.92
C TRP A 875 -9.26 -6.17 32.42
N TYR A 876 -9.23 -5.18 33.32
CA TYR A 876 -7.98 -4.75 33.97
C TYR A 876 -7.41 -5.84 34.90
N GLU A 877 -8.26 -6.55 35.62
CA GLU A 877 -7.88 -7.60 36.57
C GLU A 877 -7.59 -8.92 35.87
N ALA A 878 -8.25 -9.18 34.77
CA ALA A 878 -8.07 -10.39 33.98
C ALA A 878 -6.77 -10.40 33.15
N LYS A 879 -5.93 -9.35 33.30
CA LYS A 879 -4.66 -9.28 32.58
C LYS A 879 -3.53 -8.68 33.36
#